data_ce6d64d47473ee311c5794bbb1c1113d
#
_entry.id   ce6d64d47473ee311c5794bbb1c1113d
#
_cell.length_a   1.000
_cell.length_b   1.000
_cell.length_c   1.000
_cell.angle_alpha   90.00
_cell.angle_beta   90.00
_cell.angle_gamma   90.00
#
_symmetry.space_group_name_H-M   'P 1'
#
loop_
_entity.id
_entity.type
_entity.pdbx_description
1 polymer ?
#
loop_
_entity_poly.entity_id
_entity_poly.type
_entity_poly.pdbx_seq_one_letter_code
_entity_poly.pdbx_strand_id
1 'polypeptide(L)'
;MEALYLGNLNTVEFNLNLPKKGKYGSEIHWISGHERFLDTEGNVRRPAYGTGDRIISLWAEFFYKGVSETKEYKVCILEEKPKIEVTKVEPLQKKAQAGETTYLPYVAVIHTTEGKTLVHRILWENGAKRCYGQTGGFEERGELDGLSVPVSCTVTVEKELRKEKKGTEPLIEYFDHGEASLEEGSRFYTAQKEMQEFLLQTDDDQMLYNFREACGLDRKGAEPMTGWDAPECNLKGHTTGHYLSGLALCYKAGKDGRIREKACYMIRELGKCQDAFACMPGIGEGFLSGYTEEQFDKLEKYTPYPDIWAPYYTLHKILAGLLDCYEFAGIDQAFEVAQKLGMWVYRRLSVLPVEQRMKMWGMYIAGEYGGMNDVLARLYRMSGKKEFLETACYFDNEKLFLPLEQQVDALENLHANQHIPQIIGAMEIFRGTGEKMYYDIASYFWEAVTKAHVYTIGGTGENEMFHGPGRIGSLLTKHTAESCASYNMLKLTKELYRFENQKERMDYYERTMTNHILGGREHGTTGETVYFTPLAPGFHKEFEHENSCCHGTGLESHFKYADMVYAHEGQKLYVNLFLKSRLEWKDAGITIRQMTEMEHPETVVLEVESREEFPMAVRIPGWSGEERGLWIDGKKQDTMSVESGYLCMTVPEGVHEIRCLFPCGFYLESTPDRPELHSLLYGPYVLAALSKEERFLKLDIDPGKAEQEAEKDGLTFCYRGLVWKPLFEIDREPFQVYWEKV
;
A
#
# COMPACT_ATOMS: atom_id res chain seq x y z
N MET A 1 0.79 30.05 -29.37
CA MET A 1 -0.36 29.71 -28.51
C MET A 1 -0.15 28.39 -27.72
N GLU A 2 0.12 27.29 -28.38
CA GLU A 2 0.28 25.98 -27.72
C GLU A 2 1.38 25.91 -26.65
N ALA A 3 2.44 26.71 -26.79
CA ALA A 3 3.57 26.75 -25.87
C ALA A 3 3.36 27.62 -24.62
N LEU A 4 2.17 28.21 -24.42
CA LEU A 4 1.90 29.04 -23.24
C LEU A 4 1.35 28.16 -22.11
N TYR A 5 2.17 28.02 -21.08
CA TYR A 5 1.86 27.23 -19.86
C TYR A 5 1.66 28.21 -18.69
N LEU A 6 0.55 28.07 -17.96
CA LEU A 6 0.16 28.94 -16.84
C LEU A 6 0.16 28.20 -15.48
N GLY A 7 0.62 26.95 -15.45
CA GLY A 7 0.53 26.09 -14.27
C GLY A 7 -0.78 25.33 -14.20
N ASN A 8 -1.04 24.70 -13.05
CA ASN A 8 -2.29 23.97 -12.81
C ASN A 8 -3.43 24.97 -12.58
N LEU A 9 -4.31 25.10 -13.58
CA LEU A 9 -5.47 25.98 -13.53
C LEU A 9 -6.72 25.34 -12.87
N ASN A 10 -6.66 24.07 -12.51
CA ASN A 10 -7.79 23.35 -11.89
C ASN A 10 -7.87 23.55 -10.37
N THR A 11 -6.78 24.00 -9.74
CA THR A 11 -6.69 24.19 -8.28
C THR A 11 -5.83 25.40 -7.94
N VAL A 12 -6.31 26.60 -8.28
CA VAL A 12 -5.54 27.82 -8.13
C VAL A 12 -5.73 28.40 -6.72
N GLU A 13 -4.64 28.49 -5.98
CA GLU A 13 -4.58 29.07 -4.62
C GLU A 13 -3.69 30.32 -4.56
N PHE A 14 -2.86 30.60 -5.57
CA PHE A 14 -1.87 31.68 -5.61
C PHE A 14 -1.99 32.50 -6.90
N ASN A 15 -1.35 33.68 -6.93
CA ASN A 15 -1.30 34.52 -8.12
C ASN A 15 -0.71 33.76 -9.33
N LEU A 16 -1.32 33.98 -10.49
CA LEU A 16 -0.85 33.42 -11.76
C LEU A 16 0.18 34.34 -12.39
N ASN A 17 1.20 33.77 -13.01
CA ASN A 17 2.11 34.53 -13.83
C ASN A 17 1.55 34.67 -15.26
N LEU A 18 0.98 35.82 -15.60
CA LEU A 18 0.38 36.10 -16.89
C LEU A 18 1.40 36.86 -17.78
N PRO A 19 2.14 36.19 -18.67
CA PRO A 19 3.16 36.84 -19.49
C PRO A 19 2.51 37.77 -20.53
N LYS A 20 3.06 38.97 -20.69
CA LYS A 20 2.63 39.94 -21.70
C LYS A 20 3.29 39.72 -23.07
N LYS A 21 4.24 38.78 -23.17
CA LYS A 21 4.91 38.40 -24.43
C LYS A 21 5.04 36.88 -24.54
N GLY A 22 4.72 36.34 -25.69
CA GLY A 22 4.91 34.95 -26.03
C GLY A 22 6.36 34.60 -26.42
N LYS A 23 6.72 33.33 -26.36
CA LYS A 23 8.06 32.78 -26.64
C LYS A 23 8.63 33.23 -28.02
N TYR A 24 7.77 33.47 -28.98
CA TYR A 24 8.16 33.84 -30.35
C TYR A 24 7.89 35.33 -30.68
N GLY A 25 7.73 36.16 -29.64
CA GLY A 25 7.60 37.63 -29.80
C GLY A 25 6.19 38.14 -30.11
N SER A 26 5.13 37.31 -29.90
CA SER A 26 3.76 37.79 -29.89
C SER A 26 3.49 38.64 -28.65
N GLU A 27 2.68 39.67 -28.77
CA GLU A 27 2.11 40.40 -27.64
C GLU A 27 0.89 39.61 -27.13
N ILE A 28 0.68 39.58 -25.81
CA ILE A 28 -0.42 38.88 -25.19
C ILE A 28 -1.19 39.87 -24.33
N HIS A 29 -2.48 40.03 -24.62
CA HIS A 29 -3.42 40.79 -23.79
C HIS A 29 -4.33 39.83 -23.07
N TRP A 30 -4.53 40.07 -21.76
CA TRP A 30 -5.34 39.22 -20.91
C TRP A 30 -6.71 39.84 -20.66
N ILE A 31 -7.77 39.01 -20.68
CA ILE A 31 -9.15 39.39 -20.33
C ILE A 31 -9.65 38.41 -19.32
N SER A 32 -10.12 38.88 -18.17
CA SER A 32 -10.71 38.04 -17.12
C SER A 32 -12.23 38.09 -17.21
N GLY A 33 -12.84 36.94 -17.10
CA GLY A 33 -14.30 36.81 -16.97
C GLY A 33 -14.85 37.26 -15.63
N HIS A 34 -13.99 37.42 -14.61
CA HIS A 34 -14.38 37.89 -13.28
C HIS A 34 -13.22 38.51 -12.50
N GLU A 35 -12.96 39.80 -12.76
CA GLU A 35 -11.82 40.54 -12.19
C GLU A 35 -11.78 40.61 -10.65
N ARG A 36 -12.93 40.37 -9.96
CA ARG A 36 -12.97 40.31 -8.50
C ARG A 36 -12.13 39.15 -7.96
N PHE A 37 -12.08 38.01 -8.65
CA PHE A 37 -11.38 36.82 -8.20
C PHE A 37 -10.05 36.59 -8.92
N LEU A 38 -9.93 37.01 -10.19
CA LEU A 38 -8.70 36.95 -10.98
C LEU A 38 -8.65 38.20 -11.86
N ASP A 39 -7.67 39.06 -11.67
CA ASP A 39 -7.46 40.24 -12.53
C ASP A 39 -6.54 39.93 -13.70
N THR A 40 -6.39 40.90 -14.59
CA THR A 40 -5.56 40.82 -15.84
C THR A 40 -4.06 40.87 -15.56
N GLU A 41 -3.64 41.18 -14.34
CA GLU A 41 -2.25 41.09 -13.88
C GLU A 41 -1.93 39.73 -13.23
N GLY A 42 -2.93 38.84 -13.08
CA GLY A 42 -2.81 37.51 -12.50
C GLY A 42 -2.99 37.46 -10.98
N ASN A 43 -3.43 38.58 -10.37
CA ASN A 43 -3.70 38.54 -8.92
C ASN A 43 -4.96 37.74 -8.65
N VAL A 44 -4.83 36.76 -7.77
CA VAL A 44 -5.91 35.84 -7.38
C VAL A 44 -6.45 36.27 -6.02
N ARG A 45 -7.78 36.40 -5.92
CA ARG A 45 -8.52 36.60 -4.66
C ARG A 45 -9.44 35.43 -4.44
N ARG A 46 -9.12 34.62 -3.48
CA ARG A 46 -9.88 33.40 -3.17
C ARG A 46 -11.27 33.74 -2.63
N PRO A 47 -12.31 32.97 -2.97
CA PRO A 47 -13.61 33.03 -2.33
C PRO A 47 -13.47 32.71 -0.82
N ALA A 48 -14.27 33.35 0.03
CA ALA A 48 -14.28 33.02 1.46
C ALA A 48 -14.73 31.56 1.69
N TYR A 49 -14.19 30.92 2.73
CA TYR A 49 -14.55 29.56 3.13
C TYR A 49 -16.07 29.36 3.22
N GLY A 50 -16.56 28.24 2.74
CA GLY A 50 -17.99 27.90 2.70
C GLY A 50 -18.78 28.54 1.57
N THR A 51 -18.14 29.32 0.68
CA THR A 51 -18.81 29.92 -0.48
C THR A 51 -18.60 29.11 -1.78
N GLY A 52 -17.77 28.08 -1.73
CA GLY A 52 -17.41 27.19 -2.82
C GLY A 52 -16.40 27.80 -3.81
N ASP A 53 -15.70 26.94 -4.53
CA ASP A 53 -14.73 27.28 -5.57
C ASP A 53 -15.35 28.12 -6.69
N ARG A 54 -14.52 28.87 -7.42
CA ARG A 54 -14.97 29.70 -8.55
C ARG A 54 -14.25 29.29 -9.83
N ILE A 55 -15.03 28.86 -10.83
CA ILE A 55 -14.52 28.61 -12.17
C ILE A 55 -14.68 29.88 -13.00
N ILE A 56 -13.57 30.41 -13.50
CA ILE A 56 -13.49 31.67 -14.25
C ILE A 56 -12.90 31.39 -15.63
N SER A 57 -13.44 32.07 -16.67
CA SER A 57 -12.81 32.07 -17.96
C SER A 57 -11.76 33.18 -18.01
N LEU A 58 -10.55 32.83 -18.44
CA LEU A 58 -9.44 33.76 -18.69
C LEU A 58 -9.07 33.62 -20.17
N TRP A 59 -9.08 34.73 -20.90
CA TRP A 59 -8.73 34.73 -22.30
C TRP A 59 -7.38 35.39 -22.52
N ALA A 60 -6.54 34.79 -23.37
CA ALA A 60 -5.29 35.35 -23.90
C ALA A 60 -5.50 35.72 -25.35
N GLU A 61 -5.43 36.99 -25.67
CA GLU A 61 -5.41 37.51 -27.05
C GLU A 61 -3.96 37.67 -27.51
N PHE A 62 -3.58 36.90 -28.50
CA PHE A 62 -2.22 36.92 -29.07
C PHE A 62 -2.20 37.78 -30.31
N PHE A 63 -1.29 38.74 -30.35
CA PHE A 63 -1.07 39.61 -31.51
C PHE A 63 0.32 39.37 -32.10
N TYR A 64 0.40 39.03 -33.38
CA TYR A 64 1.66 38.85 -34.08
C TYR A 64 1.53 39.19 -35.54
N LYS A 65 2.34 40.16 -36.03
CA LYS A 65 2.42 40.60 -37.45
C LYS A 65 1.05 40.91 -38.09
N GLY A 66 0.15 41.55 -37.33
CA GLY A 66 -1.18 41.94 -37.79
C GLY A 66 -2.25 40.86 -37.76
N VAL A 67 -1.93 39.68 -37.23
CA VAL A 67 -2.88 38.59 -36.97
C VAL A 67 -3.17 38.52 -35.47
N SER A 68 -4.43 38.31 -35.10
CA SER A 68 -4.82 38.07 -33.71
C SER A 68 -5.52 36.73 -33.58
N GLU A 69 -5.23 36.00 -32.50
CA GLU A 69 -5.93 34.76 -32.08
C GLU A 69 -6.18 34.81 -30.60
N THR A 70 -7.30 34.19 -30.16
CA THR A 70 -7.71 34.16 -28.76
C THR A 70 -7.75 32.73 -28.28
N LYS A 71 -7.21 32.48 -27.07
CA LYS A 71 -7.30 31.18 -26.37
C LYS A 71 -8.01 31.38 -25.04
N GLU A 72 -9.00 30.55 -24.76
CA GLU A 72 -9.68 30.51 -23.48
C GLU A 72 -9.02 29.46 -22.54
N TYR A 73 -8.88 29.86 -21.28
CA TYR A 73 -8.46 29.00 -20.18
C TYR A 73 -9.58 28.98 -19.13
N LYS A 74 -9.92 27.79 -18.62
CA LYS A 74 -10.78 27.64 -17.44
C LYS A 74 -9.89 27.61 -16.21
N VAL A 75 -10.15 28.50 -15.28
CA VAL A 75 -9.37 28.67 -14.05
C VAL A 75 -10.29 28.39 -12.87
N CYS A 76 -10.02 27.34 -12.11
CA CYS A 76 -10.72 27.01 -10.89
C CYS A 76 -9.96 27.59 -9.70
N ILE A 77 -10.49 28.66 -9.09
CA ILE A 77 -9.96 29.30 -7.89
C ILE A 77 -10.62 28.64 -6.69
N LEU A 78 -9.81 27.97 -5.87
CA LEU A 78 -10.29 27.30 -4.66
C LEU A 78 -10.71 28.32 -3.60
N GLU A 79 -11.75 28.03 -2.85
CA GLU A 79 -12.13 28.84 -1.69
C GLU A 79 -11.03 28.85 -0.61
N GLU A 80 -11.04 29.86 0.27
CA GLU A 80 -10.16 29.92 1.43
C GLU A 80 -10.36 28.69 2.30
N LYS A 81 -9.28 28.17 2.87
CA LYS A 81 -9.38 27.06 3.83
C LYS A 81 -10.00 27.56 5.15
N PRO A 82 -10.71 26.70 5.89
CA PRO A 82 -11.20 27.05 7.21
C PRO A 82 -10.04 27.52 8.10
N LYS A 83 -10.28 28.50 8.96
CA LYS A 83 -9.28 28.90 9.95
C LYS A 83 -9.05 27.74 10.90
N ILE A 84 -7.81 27.25 10.93
CA ILE A 84 -7.38 26.22 11.87
C ILE A 84 -7.17 26.92 13.23
N GLU A 85 -7.98 26.58 14.22
CA GLU A 85 -7.78 27.01 15.61
C GLU A 85 -7.11 25.88 16.38
N VAL A 86 -5.82 26.11 16.74
CA VAL A 86 -4.99 25.11 17.42
C VAL A 86 -5.26 25.14 18.93
N THR A 87 -5.61 23.99 19.49
CA THR A 87 -5.80 23.80 20.95
C THR A 87 -4.56 23.27 21.63
N LYS A 88 -3.76 22.45 20.91
CA LYS A 88 -2.54 21.82 21.43
C LYS A 88 -1.55 21.58 20.27
N VAL A 89 -0.27 21.71 20.57
CA VAL A 89 0.84 21.22 19.74
C VAL A 89 1.53 20.10 20.49
N GLU A 90 1.80 18.96 19.85
CA GLU A 90 2.54 17.87 20.49
C GLU A 90 4.00 18.29 20.72
N PRO A 91 4.62 17.89 21.85
CA PRO A 91 6.00 18.26 22.18
C PRO A 91 6.98 17.75 21.11
N LEU A 92 7.91 18.62 20.70
CA LEU A 92 8.95 18.27 19.76
C LEU A 92 10.28 17.99 20.49
N GLN A 93 10.90 16.88 20.18
CA GLN A 93 12.20 16.48 20.71
C GLN A 93 13.13 16.05 19.58
N LYS A 94 14.41 16.36 19.67
CA LYS A 94 15.41 15.92 18.69
C LYS A 94 16.71 15.54 19.41
N LYS A 95 17.33 14.46 18.97
CA LYS A 95 18.71 14.12 19.34
C LYS A 95 19.67 14.58 18.25
N ALA A 96 20.82 15.10 18.65
CA ALA A 96 21.87 15.56 17.74
C ALA A 96 23.24 15.16 18.27
N GLN A 97 24.21 15.04 17.38
CA GLN A 97 25.61 14.79 17.74
C GLN A 97 26.39 16.09 17.70
N ALA A 98 27.24 16.28 18.70
CA ALA A 98 28.08 17.48 18.75
C ALA A 98 29.06 17.54 17.55
N GLY A 99 29.12 18.71 16.90
CA GLY A 99 29.95 18.94 15.71
C GLY A 99 29.36 18.46 14.38
N GLU A 100 28.26 17.75 14.41
CA GLU A 100 27.57 17.31 13.18
C GLU A 100 26.37 18.20 12.80
N THR A 101 26.07 18.24 11.51
CA THR A 101 24.86 18.89 11.01
C THR A 101 23.63 18.05 11.32
N THR A 102 22.61 18.68 11.90
CA THR A 102 21.28 18.08 12.09
C THR A 102 20.20 19.02 11.55
N TYR A 103 18.97 18.49 11.39
CA TYR A 103 17.81 19.29 10.98
C TYR A 103 16.72 19.16 12.04
N LEU A 104 16.15 20.29 12.41
CA LEU A 104 14.95 20.35 13.26
C LEU A 104 13.76 19.79 12.48
N PRO A 105 12.73 19.26 13.17
CA PRO A 105 11.51 18.78 12.50
C PRO A 105 10.90 19.85 11.59
N TYR A 106 10.46 19.45 10.39
CA TYR A 106 9.79 20.36 9.46
C TYR A 106 8.32 20.55 9.76
N VAL A 107 7.75 19.66 10.58
CA VAL A 107 6.34 19.64 10.92
C VAL A 107 6.11 19.43 12.41
N ALA A 108 4.91 19.80 12.89
CA ALA A 108 4.41 19.46 14.21
C ALA A 108 3.03 18.83 14.10
N VAL A 109 2.69 17.98 15.06
CA VAL A 109 1.33 17.46 15.22
C VAL A 109 0.52 18.47 16.05
N ILE A 110 -0.64 18.85 15.53
CA ILE A 110 -1.55 19.82 16.16
C ILE A 110 -2.92 19.21 16.37
N HIS A 111 -3.58 19.62 17.42
CA HIS A 111 -5.00 19.33 17.68
C HIS A 111 -5.81 20.62 17.52
N THR A 112 -6.99 20.51 16.94
CA THR A 112 -7.84 21.66 16.63
C THR A 112 -9.08 21.73 17.51
N THR A 113 -9.75 22.88 17.55
CA THR A 113 -11.05 23.05 18.24
C THR A 113 -12.14 22.15 17.64
N GLU A 114 -12.00 21.74 16.38
CA GLU A 114 -12.91 20.81 15.71
C GLU A 114 -12.67 19.34 16.07
N GLY A 115 -11.69 19.07 16.95
CA GLY A 115 -11.32 17.71 17.37
C GLY A 115 -10.48 16.95 16.33
N LYS A 116 -9.93 17.62 15.33
CA LYS A 116 -9.04 17.02 14.33
C LYS A 116 -7.60 16.99 14.82
N THR A 117 -6.88 15.95 14.44
CA THR A 117 -5.43 15.84 14.61
C THR A 117 -4.78 15.98 13.24
N LEU A 118 -3.93 16.98 13.08
CA LEU A 118 -3.34 17.35 11.80
C LEU A 118 -1.84 17.52 11.93
N VAL A 119 -1.12 17.41 10.82
CA VAL A 119 0.30 17.73 10.73
C VAL A 119 0.47 19.06 10.03
N HIS A 120 1.21 19.98 10.65
CA HIS A 120 1.39 21.33 10.16
C HIS A 120 2.86 21.72 10.07
N ARG A 121 3.23 22.50 9.03
CA ARG A 121 4.61 22.96 8.79
C ARG A 121 5.06 23.94 9.86
N ILE A 122 6.37 23.87 10.19
CA ILE A 122 7.03 24.79 11.12
C ILE A 122 7.96 25.73 10.33
N LEU A 123 7.96 26.99 10.73
CA LEU A 123 8.95 28.00 10.36
C LEU A 123 9.88 28.25 11.57
N TRP A 124 11.11 27.74 11.51
CA TRP A 124 12.10 27.96 12.56
C TRP A 124 12.75 29.34 12.42
N GLU A 125 12.97 30.08 13.54
CA GLU A 125 13.52 31.44 13.56
C GLU A 125 14.85 31.57 12.77
N ASN A 126 15.70 30.52 12.78
CA ASN A 126 17.00 30.51 12.08
C ASN A 126 17.07 29.39 11.01
N GLY A 127 15.93 29.01 10.39
CA GLY A 127 15.83 27.86 9.50
C GLY A 127 15.87 26.52 10.27
N ALA A 128 15.81 25.40 9.58
CA ALA A 128 15.79 24.07 10.23
C ALA A 128 17.20 23.50 10.49
N LYS A 129 18.21 23.91 9.72
CA LYS A 129 19.58 23.38 9.81
C LYS A 129 20.30 23.87 11.06
N ARG A 130 20.93 22.95 11.80
CA ARG A 130 21.69 23.23 13.04
C ARG A 130 23.02 22.49 13.05
N CYS A 131 23.97 23.06 13.82
CA CYS A 131 25.19 22.37 14.20
C CYS A 131 25.56 22.86 15.62
N TYR A 132 25.58 21.95 16.57
CA TYR A 132 25.86 22.25 17.98
C TYR A 132 27.31 21.90 18.31
N GLY A 133 28.11 22.87 18.76
CA GLY A 133 29.53 22.67 19.07
C GLY A 133 29.81 21.96 20.39
N GLN A 134 28.81 21.74 21.26
CA GLN A 134 28.95 21.12 22.57
C GLN A 134 27.75 20.29 22.97
N THR A 135 27.95 19.32 23.86
CA THR A 135 26.87 18.51 24.43
C THR A 135 25.99 19.31 25.39
N GLY A 136 24.72 18.94 25.50
CA GLY A 136 23.77 19.58 26.42
C GLY A 136 22.35 19.60 25.86
N GLY A 137 21.44 20.25 26.58
CA GLY A 137 20.08 20.52 26.17
C GLY A 137 19.96 21.93 25.58
N PHE A 138 19.30 22.04 24.43
CA PHE A 138 19.01 23.31 23.74
C PHE A 138 17.53 23.42 23.46
N GLU A 139 17.01 24.62 23.51
CA GLU A 139 15.62 24.91 23.13
C GLU A 139 15.63 25.76 21.86
N GLU A 140 15.02 25.25 20.80
CA GLU A 140 14.86 25.93 19.52
C GLU A 140 13.43 26.44 19.39
N ARG A 141 13.24 27.61 18.75
CA ARG A 141 11.97 28.29 18.63
C ARG A 141 11.57 28.51 17.18
N GLY A 142 10.26 28.43 16.94
CA GLY A 142 9.64 28.68 15.65
C GLY A 142 8.15 28.96 15.81
N GLU A 143 7.45 28.99 14.71
CA GLU A 143 5.99 29.14 14.67
C GLU A 143 5.38 28.22 13.59
N LEU A 144 4.11 27.89 13.74
CA LEU A 144 3.36 27.18 12.72
C LEU A 144 3.13 28.11 11.51
N ASP A 145 3.44 27.62 10.32
CA ASP A 145 3.39 28.38 9.06
C ASP A 145 1.98 28.96 8.82
N GLY A 146 1.86 30.29 8.80
CA GLY A 146 0.61 31.01 8.58
C GLY A 146 -0.41 31.00 9.73
N LEU A 147 -0.10 30.36 10.89
CA LEU A 147 -1.02 30.30 12.03
C LEU A 147 -0.58 31.18 13.22
N SER A 148 0.63 31.72 13.22
CA SER A 148 1.20 32.52 14.32
C SER A 148 1.10 31.84 15.69
N VAL A 149 1.18 30.51 15.72
CA VAL A 149 1.22 29.71 16.95
C VAL A 149 2.68 29.35 17.22
N PRO A 150 3.23 29.76 18.40
CA PRO A 150 4.62 29.45 18.73
C PRO A 150 4.82 27.95 18.97
N VAL A 151 5.95 27.43 18.51
CA VAL A 151 6.42 26.05 18.77
C VAL A 151 7.84 26.07 19.30
N SER A 152 8.19 25.07 20.11
CA SER A 152 9.55 24.84 20.55
C SER A 152 9.96 23.39 20.36
N CYS A 153 11.26 23.16 20.13
CA CYS A 153 11.86 21.84 20.08
C CYS A 153 12.99 21.73 21.10
N THR A 154 12.92 20.72 21.95
CA THR A 154 14.03 20.38 22.86
C THR A 154 15.04 19.52 22.14
N VAL A 155 16.25 20.02 21.94
CA VAL A 155 17.34 19.30 21.29
C VAL A 155 18.32 18.79 22.35
N THR A 156 18.51 17.49 22.44
CA THR A 156 19.51 16.85 23.28
C THR A 156 20.74 16.53 22.45
N VAL A 157 21.87 17.19 22.74
CA VAL A 157 23.11 17.02 22.00
C VAL A 157 24.03 16.07 22.79
N GLU A 158 24.37 14.96 22.20
CA GLU A 158 25.26 13.93 22.75
C GLU A 158 26.64 14.01 22.09
N LYS A 159 27.70 13.51 22.77
CA LYS A 159 29.05 13.47 22.21
C LYS A 159 29.11 12.54 21.00
N GLU A 160 28.41 11.46 21.09
CA GLU A 160 28.28 10.43 20.04
C GLU A 160 26.88 9.84 20.11
N LEU A 161 26.14 9.96 19.03
CA LEU A 161 24.89 9.22 18.89
C LEU A 161 25.22 7.76 18.62
N ARG A 162 24.75 6.85 19.48
CA ARG A 162 24.84 5.42 19.19
C ARG A 162 24.03 5.15 17.91
N LYS A 163 24.73 5.04 16.82
CA LYS A 163 24.19 4.44 15.60
C LYS A 163 24.36 2.93 15.73
N GLU A 164 23.36 2.26 16.20
CA GLU A 164 23.31 0.80 16.07
C GLU A 164 23.25 0.49 14.58
N LYS A 165 24.37 0.08 14.02
CA LYS A 165 24.52 -0.20 12.58
C LYS A 165 24.57 -1.68 12.30
N LYS A 166 24.02 -2.51 13.18
CA LYS A 166 23.93 -3.93 12.95
C LYS A 166 22.46 -4.25 12.63
N GLY A 167 22.21 -4.77 11.45
CA GLY A 167 20.88 -5.24 11.07
C GLY A 167 20.29 -6.18 12.12
N THR A 168 19.00 -6.21 12.21
CA THR A 168 18.26 -7.06 13.14
C THR A 168 17.69 -8.24 12.36
N GLU A 169 18.11 -9.45 12.77
CA GLU A 169 17.54 -10.68 12.18
C GLU A 169 16.15 -10.94 12.75
N PRO A 170 15.21 -11.39 11.91
CA PRO A 170 13.88 -11.76 12.36
C PRO A 170 13.93 -13.00 13.25
N LEU A 171 12.96 -13.11 14.18
CA LEU A 171 12.75 -14.29 15.02
C LEU A 171 12.03 -15.40 14.26
N ILE A 172 11.09 -15.02 13.40
CA ILE A 172 10.24 -15.91 12.62
C ILE A 172 10.69 -15.90 11.17
N GLU A 173 10.88 -17.09 10.61
CA GLU A 173 11.20 -17.31 9.22
C GLU A 173 10.02 -17.93 8.47
N TYR A 174 9.92 -17.61 7.18
CA TYR A 174 8.89 -18.14 6.29
C TYR A 174 9.49 -19.07 5.25
N PHE A 175 8.63 -19.86 4.64
CA PHE A 175 8.97 -20.76 3.54
C PHE A 175 8.85 -20.00 2.20
N ASP A 176 9.80 -19.07 1.97
CA ASP A 176 9.71 -18.08 0.88
C ASP A 176 10.21 -18.59 -0.48
N HIS A 177 10.69 -19.86 -0.61
CA HIS A 177 11.23 -20.38 -1.85
C HIS A 177 10.40 -21.49 -2.51
N GLY A 178 9.11 -21.61 -2.10
CA GLY A 178 8.15 -22.55 -2.67
C GLY A 178 8.11 -23.90 -1.97
N GLU A 179 8.60 -23.97 -0.73
CA GLU A 179 8.43 -25.12 0.16
C GLU A 179 6.96 -25.29 0.59
N ALA A 180 6.24 -24.17 0.73
CA ALA A 180 4.81 -24.13 0.98
C ALA A 180 4.04 -23.89 -0.32
N SER A 181 3.01 -24.69 -0.58
CA SER A 181 2.17 -24.59 -1.79
C SER A 181 0.71 -24.90 -1.48
N LEU A 182 -0.20 -24.35 -2.28
CA LEU A 182 -1.62 -24.69 -2.23
C LEU A 182 -1.88 -26.05 -2.91
N GLU A 183 -2.87 -26.78 -2.39
CA GLU A 183 -3.36 -28.01 -3.03
C GLU A 183 -4.67 -27.78 -3.81
N GLU A 184 -4.87 -28.60 -4.83
CA GLU A 184 -6.05 -28.58 -5.68
C GLU A 184 -7.35 -28.77 -4.87
N GLY A 185 -8.44 -28.16 -5.37
CA GLY A 185 -9.77 -28.25 -4.80
C GLY A 185 -10.10 -27.16 -3.77
N SER A 186 -9.29 -26.09 -3.65
CA SER A 186 -9.66 -24.89 -2.90
C SER A 186 -9.88 -23.68 -3.80
N ARG A 187 -10.68 -22.72 -3.34
CA ARG A 187 -10.89 -21.46 -4.08
C ARG A 187 -9.61 -20.66 -4.23
N PHE A 188 -8.73 -20.71 -3.26
CA PHE A 188 -7.40 -20.08 -3.32
C PHE A 188 -6.53 -20.69 -4.41
N TYR A 189 -6.52 -22.02 -4.54
CA TYR A 189 -5.80 -22.69 -5.62
C TYR A 189 -6.37 -22.33 -6.98
N THR A 190 -7.70 -22.32 -7.12
CA THR A 190 -8.38 -21.93 -8.36
C THR A 190 -8.01 -20.50 -8.75
N ALA A 191 -8.08 -19.54 -7.82
CA ALA A 191 -7.71 -18.15 -8.05
C ALA A 191 -6.24 -18.00 -8.50
N GLN A 192 -5.33 -18.75 -7.86
CA GLN A 192 -3.92 -18.76 -8.24
C GLN A 192 -3.72 -19.32 -9.66
N LYS A 193 -4.43 -20.39 -10.05
CA LYS A 193 -4.34 -21.01 -11.37
C LYS A 193 -4.91 -20.12 -12.46
N GLU A 194 -6.03 -19.51 -12.23
CA GLU A 194 -6.67 -18.58 -13.18
C GLU A 194 -5.77 -17.36 -13.43
N MET A 195 -5.14 -16.78 -12.40
CA MET A 195 -4.15 -15.71 -12.59
C MET A 195 -2.88 -16.20 -13.30
N GLN A 196 -2.42 -17.43 -13.04
CA GLN A 196 -1.29 -18.03 -13.78
C GLN A 196 -1.60 -18.12 -15.27
N GLU A 197 -2.81 -18.57 -15.65
CA GLU A 197 -3.22 -18.64 -17.07
C GLU A 197 -3.28 -17.23 -17.69
N PHE A 198 -3.78 -16.23 -16.97
CA PHE A 198 -3.75 -14.84 -17.42
C PHE A 198 -2.32 -14.37 -17.71
N LEU A 199 -1.38 -14.58 -16.80
CA LEU A 199 0.03 -14.19 -16.99
C LEU A 199 0.68 -14.93 -18.18
N LEU A 200 0.31 -16.20 -18.42
CA LEU A 200 0.82 -16.97 -19.57
C LEU A 200 0.29 -16.42 -20.90
N GLN A 201 -0.92 -15.88 -20.94
CA GLN A 201 -1.54 -15.30 -22.12
C GLN A 201 -1.13 -13.85 -22.37
N THR A 202 -0.64 -13.14 -21.36
CA THR A 202 -0.21 -11.74 -21.47
C THR A 202 0.93 -11.59 -22.48
N ASP A 203 0.85 -10.59 -23.36
CA ASP A 203 1.88 -10.28 -24.35
C ASP A 203 3.06 -9.52 -23.71
N ASP A 204 4.22 -10.17 -23.66
CA ASP A 204 5.45 -9.59 -23.09
C ASP A 204 5.96 -8.38 -23.88
N ASP A 205 5.78 -8.36 -25.20
CA ASP A 205 6.24 -7.25 -26.03
C ASP A 205 5.34 -6.03 -25.87
N GLN A 206 4.04 -6.21 -25.59
CA GLN A 206 3.14 -5.14 -25.19
C GLN A 206 3.53 -4.54 -23.84
N MET A 207 3.86 -5.38 -22.85
CA MET A 207 4.36 -4.91 -21.54
C MET A 207 5.67 -4.12 -21.65
N LEU A 208 6.48 -4.36 -22.69
CA LEU A 208 7.73 -3.66 -22.95
C LEU A 208 7.57 -2.43 -23.85
N TYR A 209 6.37 -2.17 -24.38
CA TYR A 209 6.13 -1.11 -25.37
C TYR A 209 6.68 0.25 -24.94
N ASN A 210 6.28 0.75 -23.79
CA ASN A 210 6.66 2.07 -23.31
C ASN A 210 8.18 2.21 -23.07
N PHE A 211 8.82 1.16 -22.57
CA PHE A 211 10.28 1.15 -22.31
C PHE A 211 11.08 1.23 -23.61
N ARG A 212 10.70 0.44 -24.61
CA ARG A 212 11.36 0.46 -25.94
C ARG A 212 11.11 1.78 -26.65
N GLU A 213 9.89 2.32 -26.59
CA GLU A 213 9.57 3.61 -27.18
C GLU A 213 10.40 4.72 -26.53
N ALA A 214 10.49 4.76 -25.21
CA ALA A 214 11.20 5.82 -24.47
C ALA A 214 12.71 5.82 -24.73
N CYS A 215 13.33 4.66 -24.97
CA CYS A 215 14.76 4.54 -25.27
C CYS A 215 15.08 4.39 -26.78
N GLY A 216 14.07 4.49 -27.65
CA GLY A 216 14.25 4.45 -29.11
C GLY A 216 14.53 3.07 -29.71
N LEU A 217 14.22 1.98 -28.98
CA LEU A 217 14.32 0.61 -29.50
C LEU A 217 13.06 0.20 -30.29
N ASP A 218 13.20 -0.81 -31.14
CA ASP A 218 12.10 -1.39 -31.91
C ASP A 218 11.07 -2.05 -30.98
N ARG A 219 9.82 -1.67 -31.12
CA ARG A 219 8.65 -2.15 -30.36
C ARG A 219 8.20 -3.56 -30.82
N LYS A 220 8.84 -4.14 -31.82
CA LYS A 220 8.59 -5.49 -32.39
C LYS A 220 7.15 -5.69 -32.87
N GLY A 221 6.49 -4.61 -33.29
CA GLY A 221 5.10 -4.65 -33.76
C GLY A 221 4.06 -4.84 -32.64
N ALA A 222 4.46 -4.66 -31.39
CA ALA A 222 3.52 -4.74 -30.26
C ALA A 222 2.51 -3.58 -30.29
N GLU A 223 1.29 -3.86 -29.84
CA GLU A 223 0.27 -2.83 -29.60
C GLU A 223 0.65 -2.00 -28.36
N PRO A 224 0.28 -0.71 -28.32
CA PRO A 224 0.52 0.12 -27.15
C PRO A 224 -0.26 -0.39 -25.93
N MET A 225 0.24 -0.06 -24.74
CA MET A 225 -0.46 -0.26 -23.48
C MET A 225 -1.68 0.67 -23.40
N THR A 226 -2.64 0.33 -22.54
CA THR A 226 -3.89 1.06 -22.33
C THR A 226 -3.97 1.62 -20.90
N GLY A 227 -5.02 2.38 -20.60
CA GLY A 227 -5.32 2.91 -19.26
C GLY A 227 -4.19 3.76 -18.70
N TRP A 228 -3.77 3.50 -17.47
CA TRP A 228 -2.70 4.28 -16.82
C TRP A 228 -1.30 4.01 -17.39
N ASP A 229 -1.15 3.00 -18.23
CA ASP A 229 0.08 2.73 -19.00
C ASP A 229 -0.01 3.15 -20.47
N ALA A 230 -1.10 3.83 -20.90
CA ALA A 230 -1.20 4.36 -22.25
C ALA A 230 -0.01 5.30 -22.57
N PRO A 231 0.45 5.38 -23.84
CA PRO A 231 1.62 6.19 -24.22
C PRO A 231 1.53 7.67 -23.81
N GLU A 232 0.34 8.23 -23.75
CA GLU A 232 0.07 9.60 -23.30
C GLU A 232 0.00 9.75 -21.77
N CYS A 233 -0.10 8.66 -21.02
CA CYS A 233 -0.20 8.70 -19.56
C CYS A 233 1.19 8.90 -18.90
N ASN A 234 1.25 9.79 -17.92
CA ASN A 234 2.47 10.10 -17.19
C ASN A 234 2.86 9.08 -16.11
N LEU A 235 2.03 8.05 -15.87
CA LEU A 235 2.33 6.96 -14.92
C LEU A 235 2.85 5.68 -15.58
N LYS A 236 2.91 5.64 -16.92
CA LYS A 236 3.26 4.46 -17.71
C LYS A 236 4.57 3.80 -17.28
N GLY A 237 4.58 2.46 -17.28
CA GLY A 237 5.69 1.62 -16.84
C GLY A 237 5.49 0.97 -15.47
N HIS A 238 4.51 1.41 -14.67
CA HIS A 238 4.26 0.81 -13.35
C HIS A 238 3.65 -0.60 -13.44
N THR A 239 2.73 -0.84 -14.38
CA THR A 239 2.14 -2.18 -14.60
C THR A 239 3.20 -3.19 -15.03
N THR A 240 4.20 -2.77 -15.82
CA THR A 240 5.33 -3.64 -16.17
C THR A 240 6.10 -4.09 -14.92
N GLY A 241 6.28 -3.20 -13.94
CA GLY A 241 6.88 -3.54 -12.65
C GLY A 241 6.06 -4.58 -11.88
N HIS A 242 4.75 -4.38 -11.78
CA HIS A 242 3.82 -5.33 -11.17
C HIS A 242 3.80 -6.68 -11.92
N TYR A 243 3.84 -6.66 -13.25
CA TYR A 243 3.91 -7.85 -14.06
C TYR A 243 5.15 -8.69 -13.76
N LEU A 244 6.32 -8.05 -13.63
CA LEU A 244 7.55 -8.73 -13.22
C LEU A 244 7.40 -9.39 -11.84
N SER A 245 6.86 -8.66 -10.85
CA SER A 245 6.57 -9.23 -9.53
C SER A 245 5.58 -10.38 -9.62
N GLY A 246 4.52 -10.24 -10.42
CA GLY A 246 3.54 -11.30 -10.67
C GLY A 246 4.16 -12.57 -11.26
N LEU A 247 5.02 -12.43 -12.27
CA LEU A 247 5.76 -13.56 -12.86
C LEU A 247 6.67 -14.24 -11.83
N ALA A 248 7.42 -13.46 -11.05
CA ALA A 248 8.33 -14.00 -10.04
C ALA A 248 7.59 -14.74 -8.93
N LEU A 249 6.50 -14.18 -8.40
CA LEU A 249 5.66 -14.78 -7.36
C LEU A 249 4.90 -16.01 -7.89
N CYS A 250 4.42 -15.96 -9.14
CA CYS A 250 3.81 -17.12 -9.80
C CYS A 250 4.80 -18.28 -9.92
N TYR A 251 6.03 -18.00 -10.36
CA TYR A 251 7.08 -19.01 -10.43
C TYR A 251 7.43 -19.55 -9.04
N LYS A 252 7.53 -18.70 -8.02
CA LYS A 252 7.72 -19.11 -6.63
C LYS A 252 6.66 -20.12 -6.20
N ALA A 253 5.38 -19.80 -6.44
CA ALA A 253 4.23 -20.57 -5.98
C ALA A 253 4.04 -21.92 -6.72
N GLY A 254 4.41 -22.01 -7.99
CA GLY A 254 4.12 -23.18 -8.83
C GLY A 254 5.29 -23.80 -9.58
N LYS A 255 6.47 -23.17 -9.56
CA LYS A 255 7.70 -23.59 -10.27
C LYS A 255 7.50 -23.89 -11.78
N ASP A 256 6.51 -23.23 -12.43
CA ASP A 256 6.26 -23.40 -13.86
C ASP A 256 7.37 -22.74 -14.69
N GLY A 257 8.12 -23.56 -15.45
CA GLY A 257 9.23 -23.11 -16.28
C GLY A 257 8.83 -22.07 -17.34
N ARG A 258 7.61 -22.14 -17.88
CA ARG A 258 7.08 -21.18 -18.87
C ARG A 258 6.99 -19.76 -18.28
N ILE A 259 6.55 -19.63 -17.03
CA ILE A 259 6.50 -18.35 -16.31
C ILE A 259 7.92 -17.80 -16.12
N ARG A 260 8.88 -18.66 -15.74
CA ARG A 260 10.28 -18.23 -15.59
C ARG A 260 10.90 -17.79 -16.91
N GLU A 261 10.56 -18.45 -18.03
CA GLU A 261 11.02 -18.06 -19.37
C GLU A 261 10.51 -16.66 -19.74
N LYS A 262 9.24 -16.34 -19.45
CA LYS A 262 8.68 -14.98 -19.63
C LYS A 262 9.44 -13.96 -18.79
N ALA A 263 9.66 -14.23 -17.49
CA ALA A 263 10.43 -13.36 -16.61
C ALA A 263 11.87 -13.13 -17.15
N CYS A 264 12.57 -14.18 -17.58
CA CYS A 264 13.90 -14.07 -18.18
C CYS A 264 13.89 -13.22 -19.47
N TYR A 265 12.84 -13.36 -20.30
CA TYR A 265 12.68 -12.56 -21.49
C TYR A 265 12.52 -11.09 -21.15
N MET A 266 11.60 -10.76 -20.24
CA MET A 266 11.33 -9.39 -19.77
C MET A 266 12.61 -8.73 -19.22
N ILE A 267 13.31 -9.40 -18.31
CA ILE A 267 14.55 -8.88 -17.70
C ILE A 267 15.63 -8.61 -18.75
N ARG A 268 15.82 -9.53 -19.69
CA ARG A 268 16.80 -9.35 -20.77
C ARG A 268 16.48 -8.12 -21.65
N GLU A 269 15.21 -7.93 -22.00
CA GLU A 269 14.79 -6.81 -22.84
C GLU A 269 14.85 -5.47 -22.06
N LEU A 270 14.48 -5.44 -20.78
CA LEU A 270 14.65 -4.26 -19.93
C LEU A 270 16.13 -3.89 -19.73
N GLY A 271 17.03 -4.90 -19.62
CA GLY A 271 18.47 -4.65 -19.62
C GLY A 271 18.94 -3.95 -20.90
N LYS A 272 18.43 -4.37 -22.08
CA LYS A 272 18.72 -3.68 -23.35
C LYS A 272 18.18 -2.25 -23.38
N CYS A 273 16.98 -2.00 -22.82
CA CYS A 273 16.44 -0.65 -22.69
C CYS A 273 17.33 0.21 -21.80
N GLN A 274 17.81 -0.31 -20.66
CA GLN A 274 18.72 0.40 -19.75
C GLN A 274 20.04 0.77 -20.45
N ASP A 275 20.61 -0.16 -21.23
CA ASP A 275 21.83 0.09 -22.00
C ASP A 275 21.59 1.12 -23.13
N ALA A 276 20.41 1.10 -23.76
CA ALA A 276 20.04 2.09 -24.78
C ALA A 276 19.86 3.49 -24.18
N PHE A 277 19.19 3.62 -23.01
CA PHE A 277 19.10 4.88 -22.28
C PHE A 277 20.48 5.46 -21.94
N ALA A 278 21.43 4.65 -21.54
CA ALA A 278 22.80 5.09 -21.25
C ALA A 278 23.54 5.69 -22.46
N CYS A 279 23.08 5.39 -23.67
CA CYS A 279 23.62 5.97 -24.92
C CYS A 279 22.88 7.28 -25.32
N MET A 280 21.78 7.64 -24.68
CA MET A 280 21.00 8.83 -25.01
C MET A 280 21.61 10.09 -24.39
N PRO A 281 21.76 11.20 -25.15
CA PRO A 281 22.25 12.45 -24.58
C PRO A 281 21.34 12.98 -23.48
N GLY A 282 21.94 13.31 -22.34
CA GLY A 282 21.23 13.91 -21.20
C GLY A 282 20.54 12.92 -20.26
N ILE A 283 20.63 11.62 -20.52
CA ILE A 283 20.14 10.57 -19.62
C ILE A 283 21.30 10.07 -18.74
N GLY A 284 21.05 9.97 -17.43
CA GLY A 284 22.03 9.49 -16.45
C GLY A 284 22.24 7.97 -16.54
N GLU A 285 23.48 7.55 -16.29
CA GLU A 285 23.85 6.12 -16.30
C GLU A 285 22.99 5.31 -15.33
N GLY A 286 22.41 4.21 -15.82
CA GLY A 286 21.61 3.27 -15.03
C GLY A 286 20.13 3.59 -14.96
N PHE A 287 19.67 4.67 -15.59
CA PHE A 287 18.26 5.02 -15.69
C PHE A 287 17.46 3.95 -16.46
N LEU A 288 16.25 3.69 -16.02
CA LEU A 288 15.29 2.80 -16.68
C LEU A 288 13.86 3.19 -16.26
N SER A 289 13.01 3.53 -17.23
CA SER A 289 11.58 3.80 -17.00
C SER A 289 10.78 3.64 -18.29
N GLY A 290 9.45 3.69 -18.21
CA GLY A 290 8.56 3.80 -19.38
C GLY A 290 8.54 5.18 -20.04
N TYR A 291 9.36 6.12 -19.57
CA TYR A 291 9.53 7.50 -20.08
C TYR A 291 10.96 7.99 -19.77
N THR A 292 11.34 9.18 -20.28
CA THR A 292 12.66 9.78 -20.06
C THR A 292 12.76 10.45 -18.68
N GLU A 293 13.94 10.98 -18.32
CA GLU A 293 14.15 11.69 -17.05
C GLU A 293 13.36 13.00 -16.89
N GLU A 294 12.68 13.46 -17.91
CA GLU A 294 11.97 14.75 -17.90
C GLU A 294 10.95 14.89 -16.77
N GLN A 295 10.26 13.79 -16.37
CA GLN A 295 9.32 13.82 -15.26
C GLN A 295 10.00 14.10 -13.91
N PHE A 296 11.22 13.57 -13.72
CA PHE A 296 12.02 13.83 -12.52
C PHE A 296 12.55 15.27 -12.52
N ASP A 297 12.99 15.80 -13.68
CA ASP A 297 13.40 17.20 -13.82
C ASP A 297 12.27 18.16 -13.50
N LYS A 298 11.06 17.82 -13.91
CA LYS A 298 9.85 18.58 -13.61
C LYS A 298 9.48 18.50 -12.12
N LEU A 299 9.59 17.32 -11.49
CA LEU A 299 9.33 17.15 -10.05
C LEU A 299 10.28 18.02 -9.21
N GLU A 300 11.56 18.04 -9.54
CA GLU A 300 12.56 18.88 -8.87
C GLU A 300 12.31 20.37 -9.02
N LYS A 301 11.53 20.78 -10.04
CA LYS A 301 11.03 22.13 -10.24
C LYS A 301 9.63 22.37 -9.67
N TYR A 302 9.12 21.40 -8.91
CA TYR A 302 7.80 21.44 -8.27
C TYR A 302 6.63 21.55 -9.25
N THR A 303 6.75 20.92 -10.42
CA THR A 303 5.65 20.83 -11.37
C THR A 303 4.54 19.92 -10.78
N PRO A 304 3.28 20.39 -10.72
CA PRO A 304 2.20 19.62 -10.13
C PRO A 304 1.61 18.57 -11.10
N TYR A 305 0.78 17.68 -10.56
CA TYR A 305 -0.15 16.87 -11.35
C TYR A 305 -1.15 17.80 -12.09
N PRO A 306 -1.58 17.53 -13.35
CA PRO A 306 -1.30 16.31 -14.13
C PRO A 306 -0.08 16.38 -15.08
N ASP A 307 0.71 17.44 -15.07
CA ASP A 307 1.87 17.58 -15.95
C ASP A 307 2.98 16.57 -15.65
N ILE A 308 3.00 16.05 -14.43
CA ILE A 308 3.75 14.85 -14.01
C ILE A 308 2.86 14.00 -13.12
N TRP A 309 3.15 12.70 -13.08
CA TRP A 309 2.41 11.77 -12.23
C TRP A 309 3.36 10.78 -11.54
N ALA A 310 3.65 11.05 -10.26
CA ALA A 310 4.33 10.14 -9.33
C ALA A 310 5.54 9.36 -9.92
N PRO A 311 6.58 10.01 -10.47
CA PRO A 311 7.64 9.30 -11.19
C PRO A 311 8.42 8.31 -10.31
N TYR A 312 8.59 8.60 -9.03
CA TYR A 312 9.23 7.64 -8.10
C TYR A 312 8.34 6.46 -7.75
N TYR A 313 7.01 6.60 -7.81
CA TYR A 313 6.11 5.45 -7.69
C TYR A 313 6.32 4.46 -8.85
N THR A 314 6.41 4.93 -10.09
CA THR A 314 6.73 4.07 -11.24
C THR A 314 8.07 3.34 -11.03
N LEU A 315 9.12 4.05 -10.58
CA LEU A 315 10.42 3.42 -10.28
C LEU A 315 10.34 2.40 -9.15
N HIS A 316 9.53 2.67 -8.12
CA HIS A 316 9.28 1.69 -7.05
C HIS A 316 8.79 0.37 -7.63
N LYS A 317 7.79 0.40 -8.52
CA LYS A 317 7.23 -0.83 -9.11
C LYS A 317 8.25 -1.56 -10.00
N ILE A 318 9.02 -0.82 -10.79
CA ILE A 318 10.09 -1.41 -11.62
C ILE A 318 11.16 -2.06 -10.73
N LEU A 319 11.65 -1.38 -9.72
CA LEU A 319 12.64 -1.92 -8.78
C LEU A 319 12.11 -3.14 -8.02
N ALA A 320 10.85 -3.09 -7.53
CA ALA A 320 10.22 -4.22 -6.85
C ALA A 320 10.19 -5.45 -7.76
N GLY A 321 9.72 -5.29 -9.01
CA GLY A 321 9.66 -6.40 -9.98
C GLY A 321 11.04 -6.99 -10.31
N LEU A 322 12.06 -6.13 -10.45
CA LEU A 322 13.44 -6.59 -10.67
C LEU A 322 13.97 -7.39 -9.47
N LEU A 323 13.75 -6.89 -8.23
CA LEU A 323 14.19 -7.57 -7.01
C LEU A 323 13.45 -8.90 -6.80
N ASP A 324 12.15 -8.94 -7.08
CA ASP A 324 11.35 -10.16 -6.96
C ASP A 324 11.79 -11.20 -8.00
N CYS A 325 12.12 -10.80 -9.22
CA CYS A 325 12.69 -11.69 -10.25
C CYS A 325 14.05 -12.27 -9.82
N TYR A 326 14.90 -11.51 -9.16
CA TYR A 326 16.15 -11.99 -8.59
C TYR A 326 15.89 -12.96 -7.42
N GLU A 327 15.10 -12.55 -6.43
CA GLU A 327 14.90 -13.28 -5.18
C GLU A 327 14.11 -14.58 -5.39
N PHE A 328 13.03 -14.57 -6.17
CA PHE A 328 12.10 -15.69 -6.28
C PHE A 328 12.27 -16.52 -7.57
N ALA A 329 12.74 -15.91 -8.66
CA ALA A 329 12.96 -16.61 -9.93
C ALA A 329 14.43 -16.91 -10.22
N GLY A 330 15.37 -16.43 -9.39
CA GLY A 330 16.82 -16.67 -9.52
C GLY A 330 17.40 -16.10 -10.81
N ILE A 331 17.03 -14.87 -11.17
CA ILE A 331 17.48 -14.18 -12.39
C ILE A 331 18.51 -13.12 -12.02
N ASP A 332 19.82 -13.47 -12.07
CA ASP A 332 20.91 -12.59 -11.65
C ASP A 332 20.95 -11.25 -12.39
N GLN A 333 20.65 -11.25 -13.71
CA GLN A 333 20.60 -10.02 -14.50
C GLN A 333 19.60 -8.99 -13.95
N ALA A 334 18.51 -9.43 -13.31
CA ALA A 334 17.54 -8.53 -12.70
C ALA A 334 18.17 -7.70 -11.57
N PHE A 335 19.05 -8.33 -10.76
CA PHE A 335 19.77 -7.65 -9.71
C PHE A 335 20.79 -6.64 -10.24
N GLU A 336 21.48 -6.97 -11.36
CA GLU A 336 22.40 -6.03 -12.01
C GLU A 336 21.67 -4.78 -12.52
N VAL A 337 20.52 -4.96 -13.18
CA VAL A 337 19.67 -3.86 -13.65
C VAL A 337 19.16 -3.01 -12.49
N ALA A 338 18.68 -3.68 -11.41
CA ALA A 338 18.18 -2.99 -10.21
C ALA A 338 19.27 -2.16 -9.51
N GLN A 339 20.51 -2.70 -9.38
CA GLN A 339 21.62 -1.96 -8.79
C GLN A 339 21.99 -0.70 -9.59
N LYS A 340 22.01 -0.79 -10.93
CA LYS A 340 22.29 0.37 -11.79
C LYS A 340 21.21 1.45 -11.61
N LEU A 341 19.93 1.04 -11.58
CA LEU A 341 18.81 1.96 -11.37
C LEU A 341 18.83 2.59 -9.96
N GLY A 342 19.08 1.80 -8.92
CA GLY A 342 19.23 2.30 -7.54
C GLY A 342 20.38 3.30 -7.40
N MET A 343 21.53 3.07 -8.08
CA MET A 343 22.64 4.02 -8.12
C MET A 343 22.31 5.30 -8.89
N TRP A 344 21.46 5.23 -9.91
CA TRP A 344 20.94 6.42 -10.56
C TRP A 344 20.11 7.27 -9.60
N VAL A 345 19.20 6.65 -8.83
CA VAL A 345 18.41 7.33 -7.79
C VAL A 345 19.32 8.00 -6.75
N TYR A 346 20.34 7.28 -6.25
CA TYR A 346 21.31 7.84 -5.30
C TYR A 346 22.01 9.08 -5.85
N ARG A 347 22.61 8.98 -7.06
CA ARG A 347 23.34 10.09 -7.66
C ARG A 347 22.45 11.32 -7.87
N ARG A 348 21.16 11.10 -8.18
CA ARG A 348 20.20 12.18 -8.39
C ARG A 348 19.79 12.86 -7.08
N LEU A 349 19.45 12.08 -6.06
CA LEU A 349 18.90 12.62 -4.81
C LEU A 349 19.96 13.10 -3.81
N SER A 350 21.18 12.53 -3.82
CA SER A 350 22.23 12.90 -2.88
C SER A 350 22.74 14.34 -3.01
N VAL A 351 22.57 14.94 -4.16
CA VAL A 351 22.98 16.33 -4.43
C VAL A 351 21.88 17.35 -4.10
N LEU A 352 20.64 16.91 -3.88
CA LEU A 352 19.52 17.78 -3.58
C LEU A 352 19.52 18.18 -2.09
N PRO A 353 19.24 19.44 -1.74
CA PRO A 353 19.03 19.87 -0.37
C PRO A 353 17.86 19.10 0.28
N VAL A 354 17.92 18.89 1.60
CA VAL A 354 16.87 18.21 2.37
C VAL A 354 15.53 18.93 2.20
N GLU A 355 15.54 20.26 2.26
CA GLU A 355 14.35 21.11 2.09
C GLU A 355 13.67 20.89 0.72
N GLN A 356 14.47 20.69 -0.32
CA GLN A 356 13.94 20.41 -1.66
C GLN A 356 13.27 19.04 -1.70
N ARG A 357 13.92 18.01 -1.16
CA ARG A 357 13.33 16.65 -1.07
C ARG A 357 12.03 16.67 -0.26
N MET A 358 12.01 17.31 0.93
CA MET A 358 10.79 17.44 1.74
C MET A 358 9.65 18.13 1.01
N LYS A 359 9.97 19.17 0.21
CA LYS A 359 8.96 19.84 -0.61
C LYS A 359 8.45 18.97 -1.75
N MET A 360 9.33 18.20 -2.42
CA MET A 360 8.94 17.23 -3.44
C MET A 360 7.97 16.19 -2.88
N TRP A 361 8.32 15.55 -1.76
CA TRP A 361 7.49 14.51 -1.12
C TRP A 361 6.18 15.07 -0.54
N GLY A 362 6.11 16.37 -0.31
CA GLY A 362 4.90 17.07 0.12
C GLY A 362 3.92 17.39 -1.00
N MET A 363 4.26 17.14 -2.26
CA MET A 363 3.39 17.43 -3.40
C MET A 363 2.37 16.30 -3.60
N TYR A 364 1.08 16.65 -3.54
CA TYR A 364 -0.01 15.68 -3.73
C TYR A 364 0.06 15.06 -5.14
N ILE A 365 -0.11 13.75 -5.24
CA ILE A 365 0.02 12.90 -6.44
C ILE A 365 1.44 13.01 -7.07
N ALA A 366 1.88 14.21 -7.48
CA ALA A 366 3.13 14.39 -8.19
C ALA A 366 4.37 13.91 -7.42
N GLY A 367 4.39 14.13 -6.11
CA GLY A 367 5.49 13.77 -5.22
C GLY A 367 5.36 12.39 -4.55
N GLU A 368 4.34 11.62 -4.88
CA GLU A 368 4.14 10.28 -4.34
C GLU A 368 5.20 9.30 -4.87
N TYR A 369 5.69 8.43 -3.99
CA TYR A 369 6.80 7.52 -4.30
C TYR A 369 6.55 6.08 -3.84
N GLY A 370 5.38 5.79 -3.25
CA GLY A 370 5.05 4.45 -2.76
C GLY A 370 6.13 3.92 -1.80
N GLY A 371 6.66 2.74 -2.07
CA GLY A 371 7.69 2.06 -1.27
C GLY A 371 9.11 2.20 -1.82
N MET A 372 9.53 3.39 -2.28
CA MET A 372 10.93 3.58 -2.72
C MET A 372 11.94 3.28 -1.61
N ASN A 373 11.60 3.61 -0.36
CA ASN A 373 12.41 3.25 0.81
C ASN A 373 12.48 1.72 1.04
N ASP A 374 11.40 0.97 0.75
CA ASP A 374 11.38 -0.49 0.81
C ASP A 374 12.38 -1.11 -0.18
N VAL A 375 12.24 -0.82 -1.47
CA VAL A 375 13.08 -1.45 -2.50
C VAL A 375 14.55 -1.05 -2.38
N LEU A 376 14.86 0.18 -1.95
CA LEU A 376 16.24 0.63 -1.73
C LEU A 376 16.86 -0.03 -0.48
N ALA A 377 16.10 -0.19 0.60
CA ALA A 377 16.57 -0.93 1.78
C ALA A 377 16.74 -2.41 1.49
N ARG A 378 15.87 -3.04 0.67
CA ARG A 378 16.07 -4.40 0.14
C ARG A 378 17.36 -4.50 -0.69
N LEU A 379 17.62 -3.55 -1.61
CA LEU A 379 18.88 -3.47 -2.36
C LEU A 379 20.10 -3.38 -1.45
N TYR A 380 20.01 -2.58 -0.37
CA TYR A 380 21.08 -2.52 0.63
C TYR A 380 21.31 -3.88 1.29
N ARG A 381 20.27 -4.53 1.76
CA ARG A 381 20.36 -5.83 2.43
C ARG A 381 20.98 -6.92 1.54
N MET A 382 20.64 -6.89 0.23
CA MET A 382 21.16 -7.85 -0.74
C MET A 382 22.59 -7.56 -1.22
N SER A 383 22.99 -6.28 -1.29
CA SER A 383 24.27 -5.86 -1.89
C SER A 383 25.34 -5.42 -0.87
N GLY A 384 24.93 -5.01 0.33
CA GLY A 384 25.79 -4.36 1.33
C GLY A 384 26.22 -2.94 0.99
N LYS A 385 25.73 -2.33 -0.12
CA LYS A 385 26.12 -0.98 -0.57
C LYS A 385 25.38 0.08 0.23
N LYS A 386 26.12 0.86 1.03
CA LYS A 386 25.58 1.88 1.95
C LYS A 386 24.79 2.99 1.25
N GLU A 387 25.12 3.28 -0.01
CA GLU A 387 24.43 4.25 -0.85
C GLU A 387 22.94 3.95 -0.96
N PHE A 388 22.56 2.69 -1.02
CA PHE A 388 21.16 2.30 -1.11
C PHE A 388 20.40 2.54 0.21
N LEU A 389 21.02 2.25 1.36
CA LEU A 389 20.41 2.57 2.66
C LEU A 389 20.30 4.09 2.87
N GLU A 390 21.34 4.83 2.54
CA GLU A 390 21.31 6.29 2.60
C GLU A 390 20.19 6.86 1.72
N THR A 391 20.01 6.30 0.52
CA THR A 391 18.96 6.73 -0.40
C THR A 391 17.58 6.34 0.11
N ALA A 392 17.42 5.18 0.74
CA ALA A 392 16.16 4.78 1.37
C ALA A 392 15.70 5.82 2.40
N CYS A 393 16.62 6.31 3.25
CA CYS A 393 16.34 7.35 4.24
C CYS A 393 16.02 8.73 3.62
N TYR A 394 16.38 9.00 2.35
CA TYR A 394 15.95 10.23 1.67
C TYR A 394 14.44 10.29 1.42
N PHE A 395 13.76 9.17 1.52
CA PHE A 395 12.31 9.02 1.40
C PHE A 395 11.57 8.98 2.76
N ASP A 396 12.25 9.27 3.87
CA ASP A 396 11.58 9.40 5.17
C ASP A 396 10.60 10.58 5.13
N ASN A 397 9.32 10.27 5.32
CA ASN A 397 8.23 11.23 5.26
C ASN A 397 7.88 11.72 6.66
N GLU A 398 8.42 12.86 7.07
CA GLU A 398 8.16 13.41 8.41
C GLU A 398 6.67 13.65 8.70
N LYS A 399 5.86 13.98 7.68
CA LYS A 399 4.41 14.16 7.86
C LYS A 399 3.71 12.88 8.31
N LEU A 400 4.25 11.73 7.93
CA LEU A 400 3.77 10.41 8.32
C LEU A 400 4.52 9.89 9.55
N PHE A 401 5.84 9.94 9.54
CA PHE A 401 6.68 9.26 10.53
C PHE A 401 6.68 9.97 11.90
N LEU A 402 6.72 11.29 11.93
CA LEU A 402 6.74 12.04 13.19
C LEU A 402 5.50 11.78 14.08
N PRO A 403 4.25 11.90 13.60
CA PRO A 403 3.09 11.56 14.43
C PRO A 403 3.09 10.09 14.87
N LEU A 404 3.53 9.16 14.02
CA LEU A 404 3.59 7.74 14.37
C LEU A 404 4.68 7.44 15.42
N GLU A 405 5.83 8.11 15.34
CA GLU A 405 6.86 8.06 16.40
C GLU A 405 6.32 8.58 17.74
N GLN A 406 5.48 9.60 17.69
CA GLN A 406 4.79 10.15 18.86
C GLN A 406 3.58 9.33 19.32
N GLN A 407 3.26 8.23 18.64
CA GLN A 407 2.06 7.40 18.87
C GLN A 407 0.76 8.20 18.77
N VAL A 408 0.66 9.07 17.77
CA VAL A 408 -0.52 9.89 17.49
C VAL A 408 -1.06 9.53 16.11
N ASP A 409 -2.36 9.21 16.05
CA ASP A 409 -3.06 8.99 14.81
C ASP A 409 -3.40 10.32 14.13
N ALA A 410 -2.67 10.64 13.10
CA ALA A 410 -2.87 11.82 12.24
C ALA A 410 -3.00 11.38 10.76
N LEU A 411 -3.65 10.22 10.52
CA LEU A 411 -3.79 9.64 9.18
C LEU A 411 -4.89 10.31 8.36
N GLU A 412 -5.82 11.05 8.98
CA GLU A 412 -6.93 11.71 8.27
C GLU A 412 -6.43 12.54 7.08
N ASN A 413 -7.01 12.31 5.90
CA ASN A 413 -6.67 12.93 4.62
C ASN A 413 -5.31 12.51 4.02
N LEU A 414 -4.68 11.43 4.50
CA LEU A 414 -3.58 10.82 3.80
C LEU A 414 -4.09 9.74 2.84
N HIS A 415 -3.51 9.68 1.66
CA HIS A 415 -3.79 8.63 0.67
C HIS A 415 -3.29 7.27 1.19
N ALA A 416 -4.21 6.34 1.48
CA ALA A 416 -3.90 5.10 2.18
C ALA A 416 -2.82 4.28 1.46
N ASN A 417 -3.06 3.97 0.19
CA ASN A 417 -2.16 3.13 -0.59
C ASN A 417 -0.77 3.74 -0.79
N GLN A 418 -0.63 5.06 -0.85
CA GLN A 418 0.67 5.71 -1.00
C GLN A 418 1.50 5.73 0.29
N HIS A 419 0.85 5.68 1.45
CA HIS A 419 1.54 5.77 2.74
C HIS A 419 1.84 4.39 3.35
N ILE A 420 1.01 3.37 3.14
CA ILE A 420 1.28 2.01 3.66
C ILE A 420 2.63 1.45 3.17
N PRO A 421 3.01 1.54 1.87
CA PRO A 421 4.32 1.06 1.41
C PRO A 421 5.52 1.77 2.05
N GLN A 422 5.37 3.04 2.46
CA GLN A 422 6.42 3.77 3.18
C GLN A 422 6.69 3.13 4.55
N ILE A 423 5.66 2.60 5.19
CA ILE A 423 5.77 1.88 6.47
C ILE A 423 6.40 0.50 6.28
N ILE A 424 6.13 -0.19 5.17
CA ILE A 424 6.84 -1.41 4.80
C ILE A 424 8.33 -1.10 4.64
N GLY A 425 8.67 0.02 3.99
CA GLY A 425 10.04 0.50 3.88
C GLY A 425 10.70 0.82 5.22
N ALA A 426 9.95 1.35 6.19
CA ALA A 426 10.45 1.52 7.55
C ALA A 426 10.87 0.16 8.17
N MET A 427 10.11 -0.92 7.97
CA MET A 427 10.50 -2.26 8.42
C MET A 427 11.77 -2.77 7.73
N GLU A 428 11.94 -2.54 6.43
CA GLU A 428 13.17 -2.93 5.72
C GLU A 428 14.39 -2.10 6.18
N ILE A 429 14.22 -0.80 6.47
CA ILE A 429 15.28 0.01 7.08
C ILE A 429 15.62 -0.51 8.49
N PHE A 430 14.59 -0.86 9.31
CA PHE A 430 14.83 -1.48 10.61
C PHE A 430 15.64 -2.78 10.48
N ARG A 431 15.31 -3.65 9.55
CA ARG A 431 16.07 -4.87 9.28
C ARG A 431 17.53 -4.59 8.92
N GLY A 432 17.77 -3.54 8.13
CA GLY A 432 19.11 -3.13 7.72
C GLY A 432 19.94 -2.42 8.79
N THR A 433 19.30 -1.75 9.75
CA THR A 433 19.96 -0.85 10.71
C THR A 433 19.85 -1.27 12.17
N GLY A 434 18.77 -1.96 12.56
CA GLY A 434 18.39 -2.20 13.94
C GLY A 434 17.84 -0.95 14.67
N GLU A 435 17.56 0.14 13.95
CA GLU A 435 17.01 1.37 14.55
C GLU A 435 15.55 1.17 14.94
N LYS A 436 15.30 0.97 16.24
CA LYS A 436 14.00 0.61 16.80
C LYS A 436 12.88 1.61 16.45
N MET A 437 13.21 2.87 16.23
CA MET A 437 12.24 3.91 15.83
C MET A 437 11.39 3.46 14.61
N TYR A 438 12.02 2.89 13.59
CA TYR A 438 11.30 2.42 12.39
C TYR A 438 10.34 1.26 12.68
N TYR A 439 10.73 0.35 13.59
CA TYR A 439 9.82 -0.70 14.05
C TYR A 439 8.65 -0.14 14.84
N ASP A 440 8.90 0.80 15.75
CA ASP A 440 7.87 1.41 16.60
C ASP A 440 6.85 2.19 15.72
N ILE A 441 7.33 2.93 14.72
CA ILE A 441 6.49 3.58 13.72
C ILE A 441 5.60 2.56 13.00
N ALA A 442 6.17 1.47 12.52
CA ALA A 442 5.43 0.45 11.76
C ALA A 442 4.42 -0.29 12.62
N SER A 443 4.79 -0.66 13.85
CA SER A 443 3.90 -1.34 14.78
C SER A 443 2.72 -0.45 15.17
N TYR A 444 2.97 0.81 15.51
CA TYR A 444 1.90 1.75 15.87
C TYR A 444 0.98 2.05 14.68
N PHE A 445 1.54 2.25 13.47
CA PHE A 445 0.73 2.44 12.26
C PHE A 445 -0.23 1.26 12.05
N TRP A 446 0.30 0.02 12.12
CA TRP A 446 -0.51 -1.18 11.97
C TRP A 446 -1.64 -1.24 13.00
N GLU A 447 -1.34 -0.91 14.27
CA GLU A 447 -2.35 -0.86 15.33
C GLU A 447 -3.41 0.22 15.08
N ALA A 448 -3.01 1.43 14.70
CA ALA A 448 -3.93 2.53 14.42
C ALA A 448 -4.88 2.15 13.28
N VAL A 449 -4.34 1.63 12.17
CA VAL A 449 -5.15 1.24 11.02
C VAL A 449 -6.10 0.09 11.36
N THR A 450 -5.61 -0.99 11.95
CA THR A 450 -6.45 -2.19 12.21
C THR A 450 -7.49 -1.98 13.29
N LYS A 451 -7.27 -1.04 14.23
CA LYS A 451 -8.22 -0.73 15.31
C LYS A 451 -9.26 0.32 14.92
N ALA A 452 -8.93 1.24 14.01
CA ALA A 452 -9.77 2.44 13.81
C ALA A 452 -10.09 2.80 12.34
N HIS A 453 -9.49 2.12 11.35
CA HIS A 453 -9.64 2.51 9.94
C HIS A 453 -10.02 1.36 9.01
N VAL A 454 -10.37 0.18 9.52
CA VAL A 454 -10.74 -0.98 8.69
C VAL A 454 -12.24 -1.27 8.72
N TYR A 455 -12.76 -1.68 7.60
CA TYR A 455 -14.10 -2.23 7.47
C TYR A 455 -14.12 -3.72 7.87
N THR A 456 -15.30 -4.28 8.12
CA THR A 456 -15.43 -5.69 8.53
C THR A 456 -14.74 -6.69 7.59
N ILE A 457 -14.61 -6.36 6.30
CA ILE A 457 -13.89 -7.18 5.31
C ILE A 457 -12.35 -7.11 5.44
N GLY A 458 -11.82 -6.29 6.36
CA GLY A 458 -10.39 -6.06 6.56
C GLY A 458 -9.77 -4.99 5.66
N GLY A 459 -10.53 -4.46 4.69
CA GLY A 459 -10.08 -3.37 3.82
C GLY A 459 -10.13 -2.01 4.51
N THR A 460 -9.40 -1.03 3.96
CA THR A 460 -9.31 0.34 4.48
C THR A 460 -9.39 1.37 3.35
N GLY A 461 -9.67 2.61 3.72
CA GLY A 461 -9.78 3.75 2.81
C GLY A 461 -11.16 3.92 2.18
N GLU A 462 -11.54 5.16 1.96
CA GLU A 462 -12.70 5.55 1.14
C GLU A 462 -12.23 6.65 0.19
N ASN A 463 -12.54 6.52 -1.11
CA ASN A 463 -11.93 7.35 -2.16
C ASN A 463 -10.39 7.46 -1.99
N GLU A 464 -9.72 6.33 -1.76
CA GLU A 464 -8.26 6.18 -1.55
C GLU A 464 -7.72 6.79 -0.24
N MET A 465 -8.52 7.53 0.52
CA MET A 465 -8.06 8.31 1.66
C MET A 465 -8.35 7.61 2.99
N PHE A 466 -7.46 7.78 3.96
CA PHE A 466 -7.81 7.60 5.36
C PHE A 466 -8.71 8.74 5.83
N HIS A 467 -9.65 8.44 6.69
CA HIS A 467 -10.51 9.39 7.37
C HIS A 467 -10.21 9.43 8.87
N GLY A 468 -10.94 10.25 9.62
CA GLY A 468 -10.76 10.31 11.07
C GLY A 468 -10.99 8.94 11.74
N PRO A 469 -10.26 8.62 12.83
CA PRO A 469 -10.32 7.31 13.47
C PRO A 469 -11.73 6.96 13.93
N GLY A 470 -12.13 5.71 13.72
CA GLY A 470 -13.45 5.19 14.08
C GLY A 470 -14.59 5.58 13.14
N ARG A 471 -14.33 6.35 12.09
CA ARG A 471 -15.33 6.71 11.08
C ARG A 471 -15.44 5.59 10.03
N ILE A 472 -16.33 4.65 10.26
CA ILE A 472 -16.56 3.47 9.41
C ILE A 472 -17.95 3.50 8.80
N GLY A 473 -19.00 3.48 9.62
CA GLY A 473 -20.39 3.41 9.17
C GLY A 473 -20.86 4.63 8.37
N SER A 474 -20.30 5.81 8.63
CA SER A 474 -20.58 7.03 7.87
C SER A 474 -19.90 7.10 6.50
N LEU A 475 -19.00 6.17 6.21
CA LEU A 475 -18.16 6.14 5.01
C LEU A 475 -18.39 4.90 4.13
N LEU A 476 -19.54 4.24 4.28
CA LEU A 476 -19.92 3.10 3.44
C LEU A 476 -20.43 3.61 2.09
N THR A 477 -19.53 3.71 1.12
CA THR A 477 -19.80 4.19 -0.24
C THR A 477 -19.54 3.11 -1.29
N LYS A 478 -19.69 3.44 -2.54
CA LYS A 478 -19.27 2.57 -3.67
C LYS A 478 -17.74 2.56 -3.87
N HIS A 479 -17.01 3.51 -3.28
CA HIS A 479 -15.56 3.65 -3.37
C HIS A 479 -14.87 3.29 -2.05
N THR A 480 -15.38 2.30 -1.34
CA THR A 480 -14.85 1.82 -0.07
C THR A 480 -13.79 0.75 -0.30
N ALA A 481 -12.81 0.67 0.60
CA ALA A 481 -11.83 -0.42 0.65
C ALA A 481 -11.08 -0.65 -0.68
N GLU A 482 -9.99 0.10 -0.88
CA GLU A 482 -9.09 -0.06 -2.03
C GLU A 482 -8.29 -1.38 -1.93
N SER A 483 -8.25 -2.16 -3.02
CA SER A 483 -7.55 -3.45 -3.02
C SER A 483 -6.05 -3.33 -2.80
N CYS A 484 -5.40 -2.31 -3.36
CA CYS A 484 -3.97 -2.05 -3.14
C CYS A 484 -3.64 -1.78 -1.67
N ALA A 485 -4.49 -1.01 -0.97
CA ALA A 485 -4.29 -0.72 0.45
C ALA A 485 -4.29 -2.01 1.27
N SER A 486 -5.23 -2.93 1.01
CA SER A 486 -5.27 -4.23 1.66
C SER A 486 -4.06 -5.11 1.32
N TYR A 487 -3.67 -5.16 0.05
CA TYR A 487 -2.46 -5.89 -0.36
C TYR A 487 -1.22 -5.41 0.41
N ASN A 488 -1.02 -4.10 0.51
CA ASN A 488 0.11 -3.53 1.23
C ASN A 488 0.00 -3.72 2.75
N MET A 489 -1.20 -3.67 3.34
CA MET A 489 -1.40 -3.99 4.76
C MET A 489 -1.06 -5.46 5.06
N LEU A 490 -1.36 -6.41 4.16
CA LEU A 490 -0.94 -7.80 4.32
C LEU A 490 0.59 -7.95 4.24
N LYS A 491 1.26 -7.22 3.34
CA LYS A 491 2.73 -7.16 3.30
C LYS A 491 3.31 -6.64 4.62
N LEU A 492 2.79 -5.53 5.13
CA LEU A 492 3.21 -4.96 6.41
C LEU A 492 2.97 -5.94 7.57
N THR A 493 1.81 -6.59 7.61
CA THR A 493 1.48 -7.59 8.63
C THR A 493 2.48 -8.74 8.64
N LYS A 494 2.86 -9.24 7.45
CA LYS A 494 3.88 -10.29 7.29
C LYS A 494 5.23 -9.84 7.87
N GLU A 495 5.69 -8.63 7.53
CA GLU A 495 6.99 -8.14 8.02
C GLU A 495 7.00 -7.88 9.54
N LEU A 496 5.91 -7.37 10.11
CA LEU A 496 5.79 -7.21 11.56
C LEU A 496 5.76 -8.53 12.31
N TYR A 497 5.07 -9.55 11.77
CA TYR A 497 4.98 -10.87 12.39
C TYR A 497 6.36 -11.58 12.48
N ARG A 498 7.30 -11.27 11.59
CA ARG A 498 8.68 -11.79 11.65
C ARG A 498 9.39 -11.48 12.98
N PHE A 499 9.04 -10.36 13.60
CA PHE A 499 9.69 -9.89 14.83
C PHE A 499 8.86 -10.17 16.08
N GLU A 500 7.56 -10.38 15.92
CA GLU A 500 6.64 -10.62 17.03
C GLU A 500 5.43 -11.42 16.56
N ASN A 501 5.29 -12.68 17.00
CA ASN A 501 4.25 -13.62 16.59
C ASN A 501 2.90 -13.37 17.27
N GLN A 502 2.35 -12.17 17.17
CA GLN A 502 1.04 -11.83 17.69
C GLN A 502 -0.06 -12.50 16.85
N LYS A 503 -0.95 -13.28 17.50
CA LYS A 503 -2.06 -13.95 16.80
C LYS A 503 -3.02 -12.95 16.13
N GLU A 504 -3.19 -11.76 16.69
CA GLU A 504 -4.04 -10.69 16.17
C GLU A 504 -3.62 -10.26 14.77
N ARG A 505 -2.32 -10.33 14.47
CA ARG A 505 -1.78 -10.08 13.11
C ARG A 505 -2.26 -11.13 12.13
N MET A 506 -2.33 -12.39 12.57
CA MET A 506 -2.83 -13.47 11.72
C MET A 506 -4.36 -13.46 11.60
N ASP A 507 -5.08 -13.05 12.63
CA ASP A 507 -6.53 -12.86 12.56
C ASP A 507 -6.90 -11.76 11.53
N TYR A 508 -6.16 -10.64 11.53
CA TYR A 508 -6.31 -9.60 10.52
C TYR A 508 -5.92 -10.10 9.11
N TYR A 509 -4.80 -10.83 9.01
CA TYR A 509 -4.32 -11.38 7.73
C TYR A 509 -5.35 -12.34 7.12
N GLU A 510 -5.86 -13.31 7.89
CA GLU A 510 -6.89 -14.27 7.47
C GLU A 510 -8.15 -13.54 6.97
N ARG A 511 -8.64 -12.59 7.76
CA ARG A 511 -9.84 -11.81 7.43
C ARG A 511 -9.69 -11.07 6.11
N THR A 512 -8.62 -10.30 5.97
CA THR A 512 -8.38 -9.44 4.80
C THR A 512 -8.09 -10.27 3.55
N MET A 513 -7.25 -11.29 3.67
CA MET A 513 -6.90 -12.19 2.57
C MET A 513 -8.15 -12.89 2.02
N THR A 514 -9.01 -13.40 2.90
CA THR A 514 -10.18 -14.19 2.51
C THR A 514 -11.31 -13.30 2.01
N ASN A 515 -11.67 -12.25 2.76
CA ASN A 515 -12.88 -11.48 2.46
C ASN A 515 -12.66 -10.34 1.49
N HIS A 516 -11.46 -9.75 1.44
CA HIS A 516 -11.18 -8.65 0.54
C HIS A 516 -10.33 -9.09 -0.67
N ILE A 517 -9.16 -9.69 -0.47
CA ILE A 517 -8.28 -10.05 -1.61
C ILE A 517 -8.91 -11.16 -2.47
N LEU A 518 -9.30 -12.29 -1.88
CA LEU A 518 -9.98 -13.36 -2.63
C LEU A 518 -11.35 -12.88 -3.15
N GLY A 519 -12.05 -12.08 -2.34
CA GLY A 519 -13.33 -11.49 -2.70
C GLY A 519 -13.27 -10.39 -3.76
N GLY A 520 -12.09 -9.83 -4.03
CA GLY A 520 -11.90 -8.72 -4.97
C GLY A 520 -11.60 -9.12 -6.41
N ARG A 521 -11.46 -10.42 -6.73
CA ARG A 521 -11.16 -10.91 -8.07
C ARG A 521 -12.43 -11.31 -8.84
N GLU A 522 -12.39 -11.17 -10.17
CA GLU A 522 -13.38 -11.82 -11.03
C GLU A 522 -13.07 -13.32 -11.18
N HIS A 523 -14.08 -14.17 -11.18
CA HIS A 523 -13.91 -15.58 -11.46
C HIS A 523 -13.55 -15.81 -12.93
N GLY A 524 -12.64 -16.74 -13.21
CA GLY A 524 -12.13 -17.03 -14.54
C GLY A 524 -10.75 -16.43 -14.80
N THR A 525 -10.33 -16.46 -16.07
CA THR A 525 -8.95 -16.13 -16.47
C THR A 525 -8.80 -14.72 -17.04
N THR A 526 -9.65 -13.79 -16.63
CA THR A 526 -9.64 -12.40 -17.11
C THR A 526 -8.49 -11.58 -16.52
N GLY A 527 -8.00 -11.97 -15.35
CA GLY A 527 -7.02 -11.20 -14.58
C GLY A 527 -7.59 -9.93 -13.94
N GLU A 528 -8.91 -9.72 -14.04
CA GLU A 528 -9.58 -8.53 -13.52
C GLU A 528 -9.74 -8.58 -12.00
N THR A 529 -9.64 -7.41 -11.40
CA THR A 529 -9.87 -7.20 -9.98
C THR A 529 -10.65 -5.92 -9.75
N VAL A 530 -11.28 -5.80 -8.56
CA VAL A 530 -11.93 -4.56 -8.16
C VAL A 530 -10.89 -3.51 -7.79
N TYR A 531 -11.14 -2.25 -8.13
CA TYR A 531 -10.41 -1.13 -7.53
C TYR A 531 -10.90 -0.92 -6.09
N PHE A 532 -12.20 -0.70 -5.94
CA PHE A 532 -12.89 -0.57 -4.67
C PHE A 532 -13.89 -1.70 -4.47
N THR A 533 -14.04 -2.19 -3.24
CA THR A 533 -15.15 -3.05 -2.86
C THR A 533 -16.31 -2.17 -2.36
N PRO A 534 -17.45 -2.09 -3.09
CA PRO A 534 -18.56 -1.25 -2.67
C PRO A 534 -19.18 -1.80 -1.39
N LEU A 535 -19.31 -0.95 -0.37
CA LEU A 535 -19.98 -1.28 0.89
C LEU A 535 -21.27 -0.46 1.10
N ALA A 536 -21.61 0.43 0.17
CA ALA A 536 -22.94 1.04 0.09
C ALA A 536 -23.99 0.00 -0.30
N PRO A 537 -25.23 0.13 0.19
CA PRO A 537 -26.29 -0.84 -0.07
C PRO A 537 -26.69 -0.91 -1.55
N GLY A 538 -26.91 -2.14 -2.05
CA GLY A 538 -27.45 -2.40 -3.40
C GLY A 538 -26.46 -2.24 -4.56
N PHE A 539 -25.19 -1.97 -4.29
CA PHE A 539 -24.15 -1.94 -5.31
C PHE A 539 -23.61 -3.35 -5.59
N HIS A 540 -22.88 -3.48 -6.69
CA HIS A 540 -22.17 -4.70 -7.11
C HIS A 540 -20.69 -4.38 -7.36
N LYS A 541 -19.85 -5.40 -7.43
CA LYS A 541 -18.45 -5.26 -7.79
C LYS A 541 -18.30 -4.83 -9.25
N GLU A 542 -17.41 -3.87 -9.48
CA GLU A 542 -16.97 -3.44 -10.81
C GLU A 542 -15.54 -3.92 -11.00
N PHE A 543 -15.32 -4.77 -12.00
CA PHE A 543 -14.01 -5.28 -12.36
C PHE A 543 -13.47 -4.46 -13.52
N GLU A 544 -12.18 -4.12 -13.49
CA GLU A 544 -11.59 -3.20 -14.47
C GLU A 544 -10.22 -3.64 -14.98
N HIS A 545 -9.95 -3.29 -16.24
CA HIS A 545 -8.74 -3.58 -17.01
C HIS A 545 -7.89 -2.35 -17.34
N GLU A 546 -8.00 -1.28 -16.61
CA GLU A 546 -7.39 0.00 -17.00
C GLU A 546 -5.89 0.10 -16.66
N ASN A 547 -5.21 -1.01 -16.39
CA ASN A 547 -3.82 -1.00 -15.92
C ASN A 547 -3.62 -0.04 -14.75
N SER A 548 -4.61 0.03 -13.84
CA SER A 548 -4.53 0.81 -12.61
C SER A 548 -3.57 0.18 -11.60
N CYS A 549 -3.27 0.88 -10.51
CA CYS A 549 -2.47 0.32 -9.42
C CYS A 549 -3.08 -0.96 -8.84
N CYS A 550 -4.42 -1.03 -8.74
CA CYS A 550 -5.13 -2.17 -8.19
C CYS A 550 -5.12 -3.38 -9.13
N HIS A 551 -5.25 -3.17 -10.45
CA HIS A 551 -4.99 -4.22 -11.42
C HIS A 551 -3.56 -4.75 -11.28
N GLY A 552 -2.56 -3.86 -11.13
CA GLY A 552 -1.17 -4.25 -10.91
C GLY A 552 -0.96 -5.12 -9.67
N THR A 553 -1.51 -4.73 -8.50
CA THR A 553 -1.43 -5.57 -7.28
C THR A 553 -2.24 -6.85 -7.41
N GLY A 554 -3.28 -6.89 -8.23
CA GLY A 554 -4.02 -8.10 -8.58
C GLY A 554 -3.14 -9.17 -9.22
N LEU A 555 -2.19 -8.76 -10.10
CA LEU A 555 -1.22 -9.69 -10.72
C LEU A 555 -0.31 -10.38 -9.69
N GLU A 556 -0.15 -9.81 -8.51
CA GLU A 556 0.73 -10.32 -7.45
C GLU A 556 -0.03 -11.09 -6.36
N SER A 557 -1.20 -10.58 -5.94
CA SER A 557 -1.92 -10.98 -4.71
C SER A 557 -2.22 -12.47 -4.64
N HIS A 558 -2.62 -13.05 -5.78
CA HIS A 558 -3.10 -14.44 -5.85
C HIS A 558 -2.00 -15.48 -5.73
N PHE A 559 -0.73 -15.08 -5.80
CA PHE A 559 0.42 -15.96 -5.59
C PHE A 559 0.97 -15.92 -4.16
N LYS A 560 0.34 -15.15 -3.26
CA LYS A 560 0.78 -14.96 -1.87
C LYS A 560 -0.08 -15.71 -0.84
N TYR A 561 -1.08 -16.45 -1.27
CA TYR A 561 -1.98 -17.17 -0.36
C TYR A 561 -1.27 -18.18 0.55
N ALA A 562 -0.22 -18.83 0.04
CA ALA A 562 0.56 -19.79 0.82
C ALA A 562 1.62 -19.14 1.74
N ASP A 563 1.93 -17.84 1.56
CA ASP A 563 3.06 -17.15 2.21
C ASP A 563 3.03 -17.20 3.74
N MET A 564 1.83 -17.16 4.34
CA MET A 564 1.64 -17.09 5.80
C MET A 564 1.02 -18.35 6.40
N VAL A 565 0.79 -19.40 5.60
CA VAL A 565 0.22 -20.66 6.11
C VAL A 565 1.13 -21.28 7.15
N TYR A 566 2.42 -21.31 6.85
CA TYR A 566 3.45 -21.88 7.71
C TYR A 566 4.57 -20.88 7.98
N ALA A 567 5.11 -20.95 9.20
CA ALA A 567 6.29 -20.21 9.61
C ALA A 567 7.08 -21.03 10.64
N HIS A 568 8.32 -20.67 10.92
CA HIS A 568 9.10 -21.36 11.95
C HIS A 568 9.99 -20.42 12.75
N GLU A 569 10.29 -20.82 13.98
CA GLU A 569 11.29 -20.22 14.87
C GLU A 569 12.26 -21.34 15.31
N GLY A 570 13.42 -21.36 14.70
CA GLY A 570 14.29 -22.53 14.83
C GLY A 570 13.58 -23.80 14.36
N GLN A 571 13.41 -24.78 15.25
CA GLN A 571 12.69 -26.04 14.95
C GLN A 571 11.19 -25.98 15.26
N LYS A 572 10.70 -24.93 15.93
CA LYS A 572 9.27 -24.79 16.23
C LYS A 572 8.51 -24.34 15.00
N LEU A 573 7.57 -25.16 14.56
CA LEU A 573 6.72 -24.86 13.40
C LEU A 573 5.41 -24.19 13.84
N TYR A 574 5.01 -23.13 13.15
CA TYR A 574 3.73 -22.46 13.31
C TYR A 574 2.81 -22.77 12.12
N VAL A 575 1.55 -23.15 12.41
CA VAL A 575 0.47 -23.26 11.43
C VAL A 575 -0.49 -22.10 11.66
N ASN A 576 -0.46 -21.10 10.77
CA ASN A 576 -1.11 -19.81 10.97
C ASN A 576 -2.45 -19.68 10.24
N LEU A 577 -2.57 -20.23 9.03
CA LEU A 577 -3.76 -20.14 8.18
C LEU A 577 -4.24 -21.54 7.79
N PHE A 578 -5.55 -21.69 7.65
CA PHE A 578 -6.18 -22.99 7.45
C PHE A 578 -6.68 -23.14 6.01
N LEU A 579 -5.76 -23.54 5.14
CA LEU A 579 -5.97 -23.70 3.69
C LEU A 579 -5.51 -25.09 3.25
N LYS A 580 -6.16 -25.69 2.24
CA LYS A 580 -5.63 -26.87 1.56
C LYS A 580 -4.24 -26.57 1.03
N SER A 581 -3.22 -27.15 1.64
CA SER A 581 -1.83 -26.80 1.37
C SER A 581 -0.87 -27.92 1.75
N ARG A 582 0.34 -27.83 1.21
CA ARG A 582 1.45 -28.72 1.52
C ARG A 582 2.69 -27.93 1.90
N LEU A 583 3.43 -28.39 2.90
CA LEU A 583 4.75 -27.93 3.27
C LEU A 583 5.76 -29.06 3.08
N GLU A 584 6.89 -28.78 2.45
CA GLU A 584 8.08 -29.65 2.39
C GLU A 584 9.28 -28.95 3.03
N TRP A 585 9.43 -29.08 4.33
CA TRP A 585 10.58 -28.50 5.05
C TRP A 585 11.73 -29.49 5.07
N LYS A 586 12.52 -29.48 3.99
CA LYS A 586 13.58 -30.46 3.74
C LYS A 586 14.67 -30.47 4.81
N ASP A 587 15.08 -29.29 5.28
CA ASP A 587 16.16 -29.14 6.24
C ASP A 587 15.82 -29.76 7.61
N ALA A 588 14.55 -29.71 8.00
CA ALA A 588 14.05 -30.36 9.21
C ALA A 588 13.53 -31.78 8.97
N GLY A 589 13.43 -32.24 7.72
CA GLY A 589 12.86 -33.54 7.38
C GLY A 589 11.38 -33.66 7.71
N ILE A 590 10.64 -32.55 7.60
CA ILE A 590 9.21 -32.47 7.93
C ILE A 590 8.41 -32.25 6.63
N THR A 591 7.34 -33.03 6.48
CA THR A 591 6.31 -32.82 5.45
C THR A 591 4.97 -32.67 6.14
N ILE A 592 4.18 -31.67 5.74
CA ILE A 592 2.81 -31.48 6.21
C ILE A 592 1.89 -31.38 5.01
N ARG A 593 0.75 -32.02 5.10
CA ARG A 593 -0.39 -31.83 4.22
C ARG A 593 -1.59 -31.37 5.04
N GLN A 594 -2.09 -30.18 4.76
CA GLN A 594 -3.27 -29.61 5.39
C GLN A 594 -4.49 -29.86 4.50
N MET A 595 -5.51 -30.54 5.05
CA MET A 595 -6.72 -30.95 4.33
C MET A 595 -7.95 -30.17 4.76
N THR A 596 -7.77 -28.97 5.29
CA THR A 596 -8.87 -28.11 5.77
C THR A 596 -9.75 -27.67 4.61
N GLU A 597 -11.07 -27.86 4.75
CA GLU A 597 -12.08 -27.44 3.77
C GLU A 597 -12.70 -26.11 4.18
N MET A 598 -12.95 -25.23 3.21
CA MET A 598 -13.57 -23.93 3.51
C MET A 598 -15.00 -24.03 4.02
N GLU A 599 -15.73 -25.08 3.63
CA GLU A 599 -17.07 -25.38 4.09
C GLU A 599 -17.11 -25.83 5.57
N HIS A 600 -15.96 -26.25 6.11
CA HIS A 600 -15.76 -26.75 7.46
C HIS A 600 -14.60 -26.04 8.17
N PRO A 601 -14.65 -24.69 8.31
CA PRO A 601 -13.56 -23.92 8.90
C PRO A 601 -13.26 -24.30 10.35
N GLU A 602 -14.22 -24.92 11.03
CA GLU A 602 -14.09 -25.40 12.41
C GLU A 602 -13.10 -26.56 12.56
N THR A 603 -12.78 -27.28 11.49
CA THR A 603 -11.94 -28.49 11.54
C THR A 603 -10.65 -28.31 10.76
N VAL A 604 -9.52 -28.34 11.46
CA VAL A 604 -8.18 -28.33 10.86
C VAL A 604 -7.60 -29.74 10.93
N VAL A 605 -7.25 -30.33 9.79
CA VAL A 605 -6.65 -31.66 9.68
C VAL A 605 -5.28 -31.56 9.04
N LEU A 606 -4.26 -32.06 9.74
CA LEU A 606 -2.88 -32.08 9.29
C LEU A 606 -2.38 -33.53 9.25
N GLU A 607 -1.96 -34.00 8.08
CA GLU A 607 -1.11 -35.18 7.95
C GLU A 607 0.35 -34.72 8.05
N VAL A 608 1.06 -35.22 9.04
CA VAL A 608 2.44 -34.82 9.34
C VAL A 608 3.34 -36.04 9.25
N GLU A 609 4.40 -35.92 8.46
CA GLU A 609 5.50 -36.90 8.44
C GLU A 609 6.78 -36.19 8.89
N SER A 610 7.47 -36.75 9.88
CA SER A 610 8.71 -36.21 10.42
C SER A 610 9.75 -37.26 10.73
N ARG A 611 11.02 -36.92 10.57
CA ARG A 611 12.15 -37.82 10.90
C ARG A 611 12.52 -37.83 12.36
N GLU A 612 12.17 -36.79 13.08
CA GLU A 612 12.43 -36.56 14.49
C GLU A 612 11.22 -35.90 15.13
N GLU A 613 11.10 -36.00 16.44
CA GLU A 613 10.06 -35.23 17.17
C GLU A 613 10.35 -33.73 17.08
N PHE A 614 9.32 -32.92 16.96
CA PHE A 614 9.45 -31.47 16.86
C PHE A 614 8.28 -30.71 17.50
N PRO A 615 8.52 -29.49 18.00
CA PRO A 615 7.46 -28.64 18.53
C PRO A 615 6.63 -28.00 17.43
N MET A 616 5.30 -28.07 17.54
CA MET A 616 4.36 -27.44 16.62
C MET A 616 3.36 -26.57 17.38
N ALA A 617 2.97 -25.46 16.78
CA ALA A 617 2.01 -24.51 17.30
C ALA A 617 0.95 -24.19 16.23
N VAL A 618 -0.32 -24.47 16.52
CA VAL A 618 -1.45 -24.19 15.63
C VAL A 618 -2.19 -22.97 16.16
N ARG A 619 -2.37 -21.95 15.35
CA ARG A 619 -3.06 -20.72 15.74
C ARG A 619 -4.49 -21.01 16.21
N ILE A 620 -4.90 -20.37 17.28
CA ILE A 620 -6.29 -20.36 17.73
C ILE A 620 -6.95 -19.13 17.07
N PRO A 621 -7.88 -19.31 16.10
CA PRO A 621 -8.52 -18.20 15.42
C PRO A 621 -9.33 -17.31 16.38
N GLY A 622 -9.34 -15.99 16.12
CA GLY A 622 -10.11 -15.05 16.92
C GLY A 622 -11.62 -15.29 16.91
N TRP A 623 -12.14 -15.89 15.84
CA TRP A 623 -13.55 -16.27 15.70
C TRP A 623 -13.93 -17.59 16.40
N SER A 624 -12.94 -18.35 16.92
CA SER A 624 -13.20 -19.64 17.56
C SER A 624 -13.88 -19.50 18.92
N GLY A 625 -14.90 -20.33 19.16
CA GLY A 625 -15.48 -20.53 20.47
C GLY A 625 -14.52 -21.18 21.49
N GLU A 626 -14.99 -21.36 22.72
CA GLU A 626 -14.16 -21.85 23.83
C GLU A 626 -13.97 -23.39 23.84
N GLU A 627 -14.94 -24.15 23.36
CA GLU A 627 -14.93 -25.64 23.41
C GLU A 627 -14.02 -26.24 22.32
N ARG A 628 -12.72 -26.06 22.47
CA ARG A 628 -11.71 -26.51 21.50
C ARG A 628 -11.33 -27.98 21.73
N GLY A 629 -10.84 -28.62 20.69
CA GLY A 629 -10.38 -30.01 20.78
C GLY A 629 -9.08 -30.24 20.01
N LEU A 630 -8.27 -31.16 20.53
CA LEU A 630 -7.05 -31.65 19.87
C LEU A 630 -7.04 -33.17 19.89
N TRP A 631 -6.78 -33.79 18.74
CA TRP A 631 -6.57 -35.23 18.60
C TRP A 631 -5.26 -35.47 17.86
N ILE A 632 -4.55 -36.51 18.31
CA ILE A 632 -3.36 -37.04 17.63
C ILE A 632 -3.66 -38.53 17.41
N ASP A 633 -3.63 -38.97 16.14
CA ASP A 633 -3.97 -40.32 15.70
C ASP A 633 -5.33 -40.79 16.26
N GLY A 634 -6.34 -39.96 16.20
CA GLY A 634 -7.67 -40.21 16.69
C GLY A 634 -7.84 -40.18 18.20
N LYS A 635 -6.76 -39.99 18.97
CA LYS A 635 -6.81 -39.92 20.44
C LYS A 635 -6.95 -38.48 20.91
N LYS A 636 -8.03 -38.17 21.60
CA LYS A 636 -8.24 -36.86 22.20
C LYS A 636 -7.18 -36.59 23.27
N GLN A 637 -6.63 -35.37 23.24
CA GLN A 637 -5.69 -34.89 24.24
C GLN A 637 -6.46 -34.24 25.39
N ASP A 638 -6.26 -34.75 26.62
CA ASP A 638 -6.98 -34.28 27.83
C ASP A 638 -6.46 -32.88 28.28
N THR A 639 -5.20 -32.57 27.99
CA THR A 639 -4.57 -31.29 28.33
C THR A 639 -4.03 -30.63 27.07
N MET A 640 -4.40 -29.38 26.89
CA MET A 640 -3.91 -28.55 25.77
C MET A 640 -3.03 -27.43 26.32
N SER A 641 -1.80 -27.31 25.83
CA SER A 641 -0.95 -26.17 26.12
C SER A 641 -1.32 -25.02 25.17
N VAL A 642 -1.58 -23.83 25.73
CA VAL A 642 -1.87 -22.61 24.96
C VAL A 642 -0.85 -21.55 25.33
N GLU A 643 -0.09 -21.09 24.35
CA GLU A 643 0.93 -20.05 24.50
C GLU A 643 0.70 -18.97 23.44
N SER A 644 0.59 -17.72 23.84
CA SER A 644 0.45 -16.56 22.93
C SER A 644 -0.64 -16.73 21.86
N GLY A 645 -1.76 -17.41 22.20
CA GLY A 645 -2.85 -17.64 21.27
C GLY A 645 -2.64 -18.81 20.29
N TYR A 646 -1.67 -19.68 20.58
CA TYR A 646 -1.40 -20.90 19.83
C TYR A 646 -1.62 -22.15 20.68
N LEU A 647 -2.18 -23.16 20.04
CA LEU A 647 -2.29 -24.52 20.59
C LEU A 647 -0.96 -25.23 20.35
N CYS A 648 -0.17 -25.42 21.41
CA CYS A 648 1.18 -25.96 21.35
C CYS A 648 1.20 -27.47 21.65
N MET A 649 2.00 -28.22 20.89
CA MET A 649 2.18 -29.65 21.04
C MET A 649 3.56 -30.08 20.57
N THR A 650 3.98 -31.27 21.01
CA THR A 650 5.13 -31.99 20.44
C THR A 650 4.58 -33.09 19.52
N VAL A 651 5.00 -33.07 18.26
CA VAL A 651 4.68 -34.09 17.27
C VAL A 651 5.76 -35.16 17.32
N PRO A 652 5.42 -36.45 17.55
CA PRO A 652 6.42 -37.50 17.57
C PRO A 652 7.07 -37.78 16.22
N GLU A 653 8.19 -38.52 16.19
CA GLU A 653 8.77 -39.05 14.95
C GLU A 653 7.78 -40.01 14.26
N GLY A 654 7.67 -39.97 12.93
CA GLY A 654 6.83 -40.85 12.14
C GLY A 654 5.75 -40.13 11.36
N VAL A 655 4.67 -40.84 11.06
CA VAL A 655 3.50 -40.31 10.35
C VAL A 655 2.32 -40.21 11.32
N HIS A 656 1.77 -39.03 11.45
CA HIS A 656 0.71 -38.69 12.40
C HIS A 656 -0.40 -37.89 11.76
N GLU A 657 -1.65 -38.15 12.16
CA GLU A 657 -2.78 -37.28 11.89
C GLU A 657 -3.05 -36.40 13.10
N ILE A 658 -3.03 -35.09 12.89
CA ILE A 658 -3.38 -34.09 13.91
C ILE A 658 -4.67 -33.40 13.49
N ARG A 659 -5.66 -33.44 14.39
CA ARG A 659 -6.94 -32.78 14.19
C ARG A 659 -7.18 -31.77 15.29
N CYS A 660 -7.42 -30.51 14.90
CA CYS A 660 -7.86 -29.43 15.78
C CYS A 660 -9.32 -29.08 15.49
N LEU A 661 -10.10 -28.87 16.53
CA LEU A 661 -11.48 -28.38 16.45
C LEU A 661 -11.49 -26.95 17.01
N PHE A 662 -11.97 -26.00 16.21
CA PHE A 662 -12.18 -24.60 16.57
C PHE A 662 -13.65 -24.26 16.34
N PRO A 663 -14.52 -24.33 17.37
CA PRO A 663 -15.95 -24.12 17.19
C PRO A 663 -16.25 -22.83 16.42
N CYS A 664 -17.03 -22.96 15.36
CA CYS A 664 -17.39 -21.89 14.44
C CYS A 664 -18.90 -21.62 14.54
N GLY A 665 -19.30 -20.37 14.45
CA GLY A 665 -20.70 -19.96 14.48
C GLY A 665 -20.90 -18.57 13.90
N PHE A 666 -22.17 -18.13 13.90
CA PHE A 666 -22.51 -16.77 13.50
C PHE A 666 -22.17 -15.77 14.61
N TYR A 667 -21.70 -14.60 14.22
CA TYR A 667 -21.54 -13.44 15.11
C TYR A 667 -21.72 -12.12 14.37
N LEU A 668 -21.90 -11.04 15.13
CA LEU A 668 -22.13 -9.70 14.61
C LEU A 668 -20.99 -8.77 14.98
N GLU A 669 -20.63 -7.90 14.06
CA GLU A 669 -19.78 -6.73 14.31
C GLU A 669 -20.57 -5.46 14.01
N SER A 670 -20.45 -4.43 14.86
CA SER A 670 -21.06 -3.12 14.65
C SER A 670 -20.00 -2.08 14.28
N THR A 671 -20.40 -1.02 13.58
CA THR A 671 -19.49 0.09 13.28
C THR A 671 -19.39 1.06 14.46
N PRO A 672 -18.18 1.62 14.75
CA PRO A 672 -17.97 2.48 15.93
C PRO A 672 -18.80 3.76 15.94
N ASP A 673 -18.94 4.40 14.77
CA ASP A 673 -19.61 5.70 14.60
C ASP A 673 -21.10 5.59 14.28
N ARG A 674 -21.56 4.40 13.87
CA ARG A 674 -22.96 4.07 13.62
C ARG A 674 -23.30 2.69 14.18
N PRO A 675 -23.45 2.59 15.52
CA PRO A 675 -23.62 1.30 16.21
C PRO A 675 -24.88 0.53 15.82
N GLU A 676 -25.83 1.15 15.12
CA GLU A 676 -26.98 0.49 14.54
C GLU A 676 -26.61 -0.32 13.26
N LEU A 677 -25.50 0.00 12.60
CA LEU A 677 -25.01 -0.76 11.43
C LEU A 677 -24.20 -1.97 11.88
N HIS A 678 -24.66 -3.13 11.44
CA HIS A 678 -24.02 -4.41 11.73
C HIS A 678 -23.64 -5.14 10.46
N SER A 679 -22.63 -6.00 10.56
CA SER A 679 -22.29 -7.04 9.60
C SER A 679 -22.45 -8.43 10.23
N LEU A 680 -22.78 -9.43 9.41
CA LEU A 680 -22.94 -10.83 9.81
C LEU A 680 -21.72 -11.61 9.35
N LEU A 681 -21.13 -12.38 10.28
CA LEU A 681 -19.98 -13.22 9.98
C LEU A 681 -20.27 -14.68 10.41
N TYR A 682 -19.65 -15.60 9.70
CA TYR A 682 -19.64 -17.04 10.05
C TYR A 682 -18.18 -17.52 10.07
N GLY A 683 -17.64 -17.75 11.25
CA GLY A 683 -16.21 -18.05 11.40
C GLY A 683 -15.33 -16.97 10.76
N PRO A 684 -14.43 -17.32 9.80
CA PRO A 684 -13.57 -16.35 9.13
C PRO A 684 -14.27 -15.52 8.04
N TYR A 685 -15.53 -15.84 7.69
CA TYR A 685 -16.21 -15.31 6.51
C TYR A 685 -17.15 -14.17 6.83
N VAL A 686 -16.97 -13.05 6.15
CA VAL A 686 -17.95 -11.97 6.11
C VAL A 686 -19.05 -12.32 5.13
N LEU A 687 -20.28 -12.35 5.61
CA LEU A 687 -21.44 -12.70 4.81
C LEU A 687 -22.10 -11.43 4.26
N ALA A 688 -22.43 -11.45 2.97
CA ALA A 688 -23.21 -10.42 2.32
C ALA A 688 -24.57 -10.94 1.91
N ALA A 689 -25.62 -10.17 2.20
CA ALA A 689 -26.97 -10.45 1.75
C ALA A 689 -27.14 -10.05 0.27
N LEU A 690 -27.61 -10.93 -0.59
CA LEU A 690 -27.95 -10.58 -1.96
C LEU A 690 -29.18 -9.66 -1.95
N SER A 691 -29.04 -8.42 -2.39
CA SER A 691 -30.10 -7.41 -2.36
C SER A 691 -29.83 -6.29 -3.35
N LYS A 692 -30.89 -5.83 -4.03
CA LYS A 692 -30.89 -4.64 -4.91
C LYS A 692 -31.37 -3.38 -4.21
N GLU A 693 -31.74 -3.48 -2.93
CA GLU A 693 -32.21 -2.32 -2.16
C GLU A 693 -31.10 -1.28 -1.99
N GLU A 694 -31.36 -0.04 -2.39
CA GLU A 694 -30.42 1.09 -2.28
C GLU A 694 -30.39 1.72 -0.88
N ARG A 695 -31.10 1.12 0.08
CA ARG A 695 -31.08 1.51 1.50
C ARG A 695 -30.66 0.30 2.32
N PHE A 696 -30.04 0.58 3.46
CA PHE A 696 -29.70 -0.50 4.38
C PHE A 696 -30.94 -1.32 4.74
N LEU A 697 -30.83 -2.64 4.59
CA LEU A 697 -31.84 -3.56 5.07
C LEU A 697 -32.03 -3.36 6.58
N LYS A 698 -33.28 -3.48 7.05
CA LYS A 698 -33.62 -3.42 8.47
C LYS A 698 -33.94 -4.82 8.95
N LEU A 699 -33.05 -5.37 9.77
CA LEU A 699 -33.08 -6.78 10.14
C LEU A 699 -32.96 -6.96 11.65
N ASP A 700 -33.73 -7.90 12.19
CA ASP A 700 -33.54 -8.44 13.55
C ASP A 700 -32.83 -9.80 13.42
N ILE A 701 -31.49 -9.77 13.49
CA ILE A 701 -30.66 -10.97 13.45
C ILE A 701 -30.08 -11.24 14.83
N ASP A 702 -30.39 -12.43 15.35
CA ASP A 702 -29.80 -13.02 16.52
C ASP A 702 -28.89 -14.18 16.07
N PRO A 703 -27.56 -14.12 16.34
CA PRO A 703 -26.63 -15.16 15.92
C PRO A 703 -27.02 -16.57 16.40
N GLY A 704 -27.51 -16.71 17.64
CA GLY A 704 -27.93 -17.99 18.20
C GLY A 704 -29.17 -18.58 17.50
N LYS A 705 -30.08 -17.72 17.02
CA LYS A 705 -31.20 -18.16 16.20
C LYS A 705 -30.76 -18.46 14.77
N ALA A 706 -29.84 -17.66 14.21
CA ALA A 706 -29.29 -17.93 12.87
C ALA A 706 -28.65 -19.33 12.81
N GLU A 707 -27.92 -19.73 13.86
CA GLU A 707 -27.34 -21.09 13.96
C GLU A 707 -28.38 -22.21 13.89
N GLN A 708 -29.61 -21.97 14.38
CA GLN A 708 -30.67 -22.96 14.44
C GLN A 708 -31.62 -22.91 13.23
N GLU A 709 -31.86 -21.72 12.67
CA GLU A 709 -32.91 -21.46 11.68
C GLU A 709 -32.37 -21.31 10.25
N ALA A 710 -31.06 -21.00 10.07
CA ALA A 710 -30.50 -20.80 8.74
C ALA A 710 -30.38 -22.15 8.00
N GLU A 711 -30.93 -22.20 6.81
CA GLU A 711 -30.67 -23.31 5.90
C GLU A 711 -29.29 -23.11 5.24
N LYS A 712 -28.43 -24.11 5.36
CA LYS A 712 -27.04 -24.09 4.88
C LYS A 712 -26.88 -25.04 3.68
N ASP A 713 -26.32 -24.50 2.57
CA ASP A 713 -25.86 -25.28 1.43
C ASP A 713 -24.42 -24.84 1.08
N GLY A 714 -23.43 -25.65 1.44
CA GLY A 714 -22.02 -25.26 1.41
C GLY A 714 -21.78 -24.03 2.28
N LEU A 715 -21.35 -22.92 1.68
CA LEU A 715 -21.16 -21.61 2.32
C LEU A 715 -22.28 -20.61 2.03
N THR A 716 -23.37 -21.06 1.39
CA THR A 716 -24.58 -20.24 1.16
C THR A 716 -25.57 -20.50 2.28
N PHE A 717 -26.14 -19.43 2.84
CA PHE A 717 -27.11 -19.50 3.93
C PHE A 717 -28.42 -18.81 3.51
N CYS A 718 -29.56 -19.45 3.74
CA CYS A 718 -30.87 -18.84 3.61
C CYS A 718 -31.41 -18.51 5.00
N TYR A 719 -31.51 -17.22 5.33
CA TYR A 719 -31.98 -16.75 6.62
C TYR A 719 -32.77 -15.44 6.51
N ARG A 720 -33.88 -15.33 7.21
CA ARG A 720 -34.80 -14.17 7.18
C ARG A 720 -35.28 -13.82 5.75
N GLY A 721 -35.46 -14.81 4.90
CA GLY A 721 -35.92 -14.64 3.52
C GLY A 721 -34.86 -14.04 2.58
N LEU A 722 -33.63 -13.97 3.00
CA LEU A 722 -32.46 -13.49 2.24
C LEU A 722 -31.48 -14.63 2.00
N VAL A 723 -30.76 -14.53 0.89
CA VAL A 723 -29.62 -15.39 0.58
C VAL A 723 -28.34 -14.66 0.99
N TRP A 724 -27.57 -15.29 1.87
CA TRP A 724 -26.30 -14.81 2.37
C TRP A 724 -25.16 -15.64 1.81
N LYS A 725 -24.15 -15.00 1.29
CA LYS A 725 -22.95 -15.65 0.78
C LYS A 725 -21.68 -14.98 1.31
N PRO A 726 -20.57 -15.70 1.49
CA PRO A 726 -19.27 -15.07 1.64
C PRO A 726 -18.98 -14.16 0.45
N LEU A 727 -18.33 -13.03 0.71
CA LEU A 727 -18.10 -12.02 -0.33
C LEU A 727 -17.29 -12.55 -1.54
N PHE A 728 -16.44 -13.55 -1.34
CA PHE A 728 -15.69 -14.22 -2.42
C PHE A 728 -16.53 -15.15 -3.32
N GLU A 729 -17.77 -15.47 -2.92
CA GLU A 729 -18.74 -16.23 -3.74
C GLU A 729 -19.69 -15.32 -4.55
N ILE A 730 -19.51 -14.01 -4.46
CA ILE A 730 -20.33 -13.02 -5.15
C ILE A 730 -19.48 -12.37 -6.23
N ASP A 731 -19.94 -12.36 -7.47
CA ASP A 731 -19.30 -11.66 -8.58
C ASP A 731 -19.96 -10.30 -8.85
N ARG A 732 -21.01 -10.31 -9.65
CA ARG A 732 -21.66 -9.11 -10.16
C ARG A 732 -23.07 -8.93 -9.61
N GLU A 733 -23.51 -9.79 -8.69
CA GLU A 733 -24.79 -9.63 -8.01
C GLU A 733 -24.75 -8.45 -7.06
N PRO A 734 -25.80 -7.61 -6.99
CA PRO A 734 -25.92 -6.58 -5.96
C PRO A 734 -26.03 -7.19 -4.57
N PHE A 735 -25.34 -6.58 -3.61
CA PHE A 735 -25.24 -7.12 -2.25
C PHE A 735 -25.21 -6.03 -1.18
N GLN A 736 -25.36 -6.44 0.08
CA GLN A 736 -25.13 -5.61 1.27
C GLN A 736 -24.33 -6.40 2.30
N VAL A 737 -23.21 -5.84 2.72
CA VAL A 737 -22.39 -6.35 3.83
C VAL A 737 -22.90 -5.83 5.17
N TYR A 738 -23.33 -4.57 5.20
CA TYR A 738 -23.87 -3.90 6.39
C TYR A 738 -25.38 -3.70 6.28
N TRP A 739 -26.06 -3.75 7.41
CA TRP A 739 -27.51 -3.56 7.54
C TRP A 739 -27.85 -2.90 8.88
N GLU A 740 -29.02 -2.26 9.01
CA GLU A 740 -29.51 -1.64 10.23
C GLU A 740 -30.19 -2.69 11.14
N LYS A 741 -29.74 -2.81 12.38
CA LYS A 741 -30.36 -3.64 13.39
C LYS A 741 -31.62 -2.94 13.94
N VAL A 742 -32.77 -3.66 13.98
CA VAL A 742 -34.06 -3.19 14.48
C VAL A 742 -34.46 -3.92 15.76
#